data_0befb592abc337a86d1c66a6ddb04c70
#
_entry.id   0befb592abc337a86d1c66a6ddb04c70
#
_cell.length_a   1.000
_cell.length_b   1.000
_cell.length_c   1.000
_cell.angle_alpha   90.00
_cell.angle_beta   90.00
_cell.angle_gamma   90.00
#
_symmetry.space_group_name_H-M   'P 1'
#
loop_
_entity.id
_entity.type
_entity.pdbx_description
1 polymer ?
#
loop_
_entity_poly.entity_id
_entity_poly.type
_entity_poly.pdbx_seq_one_letter_code
_entity_poly.pdbx_strand_id
1 'polypeptide(L)'
;MSANNIKMLLARSVMTVSAMTAVFFVHPAAAEDSVSLSFVNADIPSVVKTIGGHTGKTFIIDPRVTGTMNIISQAPVSKEIAYQILLSALRVHGYAAIEERGVVKIVPEGDAKTSGSVIDRSTQIAGDRIITQVFTLQNESAAQLAQVLRPLVAPNNFIGAYPGSNVLVIADYASNVNRIAKIISSIDVPASADLQVIKLQYASAIDVVNLLKGLMPETTPNPTNPGAPAKLLLGVEPRTNSLIVRADTPQLVARIKTLIAGLDIPTAAGGNIHVVYLRNAEALRVAETLRGLLSGAASTTTAPVTTAATASTSTGAATSPVASSIQAYASTNSLVIVAPDHVYNSLRTVIDKLDARRAQVYVEALIVEVSASVQSEFGIQWQDLSGINRGGSQVIGGTNFGGAGTNIIGAAGNISGVNAGLNIGIVRGTIDIPGVGKVLNLGALARALEADQKGNVLSTPNILTLDNEEGKIVAGQNVPFVTGSFTQTSTGSTNPFQTVERRDIGLTLKVTPQVAEGGTVKLKVFLEVSSVVPTSTAVKSVDLITNKRSVENTVLVDDGQMVVIGGLILDDSKNNDSKVPLLGDIPFIGNLFKYQTKNRDKTNLMVFLRPYVLRDGKAATQLTGERYDYIRNEQGAVLRENEASLLPPMGGPQLPATPSTSTPPPAPTAK
;
A
#
# COMPACT_ATOMS: atom_id res chain seq x y z
N MET A 1 14.52 14.99 -54.19
CA MET A 1 13.59 15.62 -55.14
C MET A 1 13.01 16.80 -54.39
N SER A 2 13.52 17.86 -54.76
CA SER A 2 13.04 18.92 -55.64
C SER A 2 12.30 19.93 -54.81
N ALA A 3 12.96 21.00 -54.49
CA ALA A 3 13.09 22.20 -55.34
C ALA A 3 11.81 23.03 -55.21
N ASN A 4 11.80 24.20 -54.98
CA ASN A 4 12.44 25.38 -55.47
C ASN A 4 11.68 26.58 -54.89
N ASN A 5 12.38 27.48 -54.46
CA ASN A 5 12.78 28.72 -55.14
C ASN A 5 11.88 29.91 -54.79
N ILE A 6 12.51 30.91 -54.15
CA ILE A 6 13.13 32.07 -54.82
C ILE A 6 12.05 33.10 -55.14
N LYS A 7 12.08 34.23 -54.59
CA LYS A 7 12.76 35.49 -55.03
C LYS A 7 12.17 36.62 -54.17
N MET A 8 12.96 37.33 -53.37
CA MET A 8 13.83 38.41 -53.85
C MET A 8 13.07 39.51 -54.61
N LEU A 9 13.15 40.67 -54.20
CA LEU A 9 13.82 41.84 -54.69
C LEU A 9 13.03 43.08 -54.23
N LEU A 10 13.76 43.96 -53.55
CA LEU A 10 14.36 45.17 -54.11
C LEU A 10 13.28 46.18 -54.59
N ALA A 11 13.31 47.36 -54.31
CA ALA A 11 14.38 48.34 -54.30
C ALA A 11 13.79 49.71 -53.95
N ARG A 12 14.58 50.44 -53.22
CA ARG A 12 15.21 51.67 -53.77
C ARG A 12 14.27 52.83 -54.06
N SER A 13 14.49 53.81 -53.21
CA SER A 13 15.00 55.14 -53.46
C SER A 13 14.20 55.97 -54.50
N VAL A 14 13.84 57.12 -54.05
CA VAL A 14 14.21 58.32 -54.80
C VAL A 14 14.19 59.54 -53.88
N MET A 15 15.33 60.10 -53.76
CA MET A 15 15.72 61.42 -53.36
C MET A 15 15.21 62.43 -54.40
N THR A 16 14.52 63.46 -53.98
CA THR A 16 14.52 64.68 -54.75
C THR A 16 14.59 65.89 -53.84
N VAL A 17 15.70 66.51 -53.99
CA VAL A 17 16.06 67.86 -53.64
C VAL A 17 15.10 68.82 -54.37
N SER A 18 14.56 69.84 -53.65
CA SER A 18 14.24 71.12 -54.25
C SER A 18 14.49 72.23 -53.25
N ALA A 19 15.52 72.91 -53.50
CA ALA A 19 15.93 74.19 -52.91
C ALA A 19 15.09 75.36 -53.48
N MET A 20 15.18 76.48 -52.78
CA MET A 20 14.86 77.84 -53.17
C MET A 20 13.42 78.33 -52.91
N THR A 21 13.16 79.20 -51.97
CA THR A 21 13.50 80.62 -52.10
C THR A 21 13.33 81.33 -50.73
N ALA A 22 14.37 82.03 -50.29
CA ALA A 22 14.34 83.00 -49.25
C ALA A 22 13.57 84.27 -49.68
N VAL A 23 12.55 84.63 -48.93
CA VAL A 23 12.00 85.98 -48.91
C VAL A 23 12.21 86.58 -47.55
N PHE A 24 13.14 87.47 -47.45
CA PHE A 24 13.34 88.40 -46.35
C PHE A 24 12.12 89.28 -46.18
N PHE A 25 11.32 89.11 -45.16
CA PHE A 25 10.48 90.15 -44.61
C PHE A 25 11.17 90.75 -43.37
N VAL A 26 11.70 91.91 -43.59
CA VAL A 26 12.14 92.82 -42.54
C VAL A 26 10.88 93.31 -41.81
N HIS A 27 10.66 92.84 -40.55
CA HIS A 27 9.72 93.48 -39.68
C HIS A 27 10.44 94.60 -38.93
N PRO A 28 9.84 95.80 -38.85
CA PRO A 28 10.40 96.85 -38.01
C PRO A 28 10.36 96.42 -36.55
N ALA A 29 11.50 96.49 -35.86
CA ALA A 29 11.61 96.35 -34.42
C ALA A 29 10.75 97.43 -33.77
N ALA A 30 9.65 96.98 -33.13
CA ALA A 30 8.96 97.84 -32.16
C ALA A 30 9.96 98.05 -31.00
N ALA A 31 10.22 99.24 -30.69
CA ALA A 31 11.02 99.65 -29.57
C ALA A 31 10.32 99.08 -28.28
N GLU A 32 10.81 97.98 -27.69
CA GLU A 32 10.40 97.56 -26.35
C GLU A 32 10.85 98.66 -25.40
N ASP A 33 9.87 99.22 -24.67
CA ASP A 33 10.10 100.09 -23.52
C ASP A 33 10.92 99.33 -22.43
N SER A 34 12.20 99.42 -22.54
CA SER A 34 13.16 98.82 -21.64
C SER A 34 13.48 99.79 -20.49
N VAL A 35 13.39 99.35 -19.27
CA VAL A 35 13.63 100.10 -18.05
C VAL A 35 14.86 99.54 -17.32
N SER A 36 15.78 100.42 -16.93
CA SER A 36 16.88 100.03 -16.02
C SER A 36 16.44 100.19 -14.59
N LEU A 37 16.52 99.10 -13.81
CA LEU A 37 16.16 99.02 -12.45
C LEU A 37 17.41 99.05 -11.55
N SER A 38 17.60 100.16 -10.77
CA SER A 38 18.67 100.23 -9.78
C SER A 38 18.13 100.85 -8.50
N PHE A 39 17.74 99.99 -7.61
CA PHE A 39 17.30 100.29 -6.27
C PHE A 39 18.26 99.75 -5.22
N VAL A 40 18.88 100.60 -4.45
CA VAL A 40 19.80 100.21 -3.41
C VAL A 40 19.22 100.70 -2.07
N ASN A 41 18.94 99.74 -1.20
CA ASN A 41 18.37 100.02 0.11
C ASN A 41 17.04 100.87 0.05
N ALA A 42 16.26 100.62 -0.99
CA ALA A 42 15.00 101.35 -1.19
C ALA A 42 13.84 100.67 -0.45
N ASP A 43 12.95 101.49 0.11
CA ASP A 43 11.76 101.03 0.84
C ASP A 43 10.81 100.27 -0.12
N ILE A 44 10.29 99.12 0.34
CA ILE A 44 9.44 98.23 -0.48
C ILE A 44 8.25 98.97 -1.12
N PRO A 45 7.46 99.79 -0.41
CA PRO A 45 6.39 100.54 -1.00
C PRO A 45 6.83 101.49 -2.13
N SER A 46 7.98 102.14 -1.98
CA SER A 46 8.54 103.04 -2.99
C SER A 46 8.98 102.32 -4.26
N VAL A 47 9.63 101.11 -4.11
CA VAL A 47 10.00 100.27 -5.25
C VAL A 47 8.76 99.75 -6.00
N VAL A 48 7.76 99.28 -5.28
CA VAL A 48 6.48 98.85 -5.83
C VAL A 48 5.76 99.97 -6.58
N LYS A 49 5.73 101.16 -6.06
CA LYS A 49 5.12 102.32 -6.71
C LYS A 49 5.83 102.68 -7.98
N THR A 50 7.15 102.65 -8.02
CA THR A 50 7.96 102.99 -9.23
C THR A 50 7.79 101.92 -10.28
N ILE A 51 7.88 100.65 -9.92
CA ILE A 51 7.70 99.50 -10.87
C ILE A 51 6.25 99.45 -11.36
N GLY A 52 5.25 99.80 -10.47
CA GLY A 52 3.85 99.90 -10.85
C GLY A 52 3.60 100.92 -11.92
N GLY A 53 4.23 102.11 -11.80
CA GLY A 53 4.16 103.15 -12.85
C GLY A 53 4.73 102.75 -14.20
N HIS A 54 5.77 101.92 -14.21
CA HIS A 54 6.38 101.45 -15.45
C HIS A 54 5.66 100.24 -16.05
N THR A 55 5.07 99.34 -15.20
CA THR A 55 4.38 98.15 -15.71
C THR A 55 2.91 98.33 -15.97
N GLY A 56 2.36 99.52 -15.59
CA GLY A 56 0.95 99.81 -15.76
C GLY A 56 0.00 99.02 -14.88
N LYS A 57 0.52 98.29 -13.88
CA LYS A 57 -0.28 97.49 -12.92
C LYS A 57 -0.61 98.27 -11.65
N THR A 58 -1.85 98.18 -11.16
CA THR A 58 -2.29 98.76 -9.90
C THR A 58 -1.91 97.82 -8.75
N PHE A 59 -1.17 98.33 -7.76
CA PHE A 59 -0.76 97.62 -6.57
C PHE A 59 -1.52 98.11 -5.33
N ILE A 60 -1.94 97.20 -4.48
CA ILE A 60 -2.42 97.41 -3.14
C ILE A 60 -1.41 96.73 -2.20
N ILE A 61 -0.84 97.54 -1.28
CA ILE A 61 0.18 97.02 -0.35
C ILE A 61 -0.48 96.92 1.02
N ASP A 62 -0.36 95.73 1.63
CA ASP A 62 -0.81 95.46 2.99
C ASP A 62 0.05 96.33 3.98
N PRO A 63 -0.53 96.95 5.00
CA PRO A 63 0.20 97.77 5.98
C PRO A 63 1.33 97.05 6.69
N ARG A 64 1.33 95.70 6.72
CA ARG A 64 2.34 94.85 7.35
C ARG A 64 3.57 94.65 6.46
N VAL A 65 3.55 95.13 5.24
CA VAL A 65 4.67 95.02 4.29
C VAL A 65 5.65 96.16 4.56
N THR A 66 6.73 95.87 5.27
CA THR A 66 7.75 96.85 5.70
C THR A 66 9.15 96.25 5.40
N GLY A 67 10.13 97.09 5.16
CA GLY A 67 11.50 96.70 4.89
C GLY A 67 12.09 97.35 3.68
N THR A 68 13.40 97.13 3.47
CA THR A 68 14.14 97.71 2.35
C THR A 68 14.62 96.53 1.41
N MET A 69 14.63 96.77 0.10
CA MET A 69 15.10 95.78 -0.87
C MET A 69 16.13 96.40 -1.79
N ASN A 70 16.99 95.51 -2.27
CA ASN A 70 18.01 95.86 -3.27
C ASN A 70 17.65 95.14 -4.59
N ILE A 71 17.44 95.92 -5.63
CA ILE A 71 17.25 95.43 -7.01
C ILE A 71 18.24 96.17 -7.89
N ILE A 72 19.19 95.46 -8.46
CA ILE A 72 20.20 95.97 -9.38
C ILE A 72 20.13 95.20 -10.71
N SER A 73 19.69 95.88 -11.73
CA SER A 73 19.73 95.32 -13.09
C SER A 73 20.87 95.97 -13.91
N GLN A 74 21.80 95.14 -14.38
CA GLN A 74 22.93 95.64 -15.20
C GLN A 74 22.56 96.02 -16.66
N ALA A 75 21.43 95.50 -17.13
CA ALA A 75 20.91 95.77 -18.44
C ALA A 75 19.45 96.26 -18.41
N PRO A 76 18.99 97.07 -19.35
CA PRO A 76 17.58 97.46 -19.45
C PRO A 76 16.71 96.23 -19.63
N VAL A 77 15.63 96.10 -18.83
CA VAL A 77 14.73 94.92 -18.74
C VAL A 77 13.35 95.29 -19.32
N SER A 78 12.66 94.36 -19.95
CA SER A 78 11.28 94.58 -20.40
C SER A 78 10.31 94.69 -19.21
N LYS A 79 9.11 95.28 -19.45
CA LYS A 79 8.08 95.47 -18.45
C LYS A 79 7.70 94.17 -17.70
N GLU A 80 7.63 93.06 -18.47
CA GLU A 80 7.30 91.74 -17.89
C GLU A 80 8.41 91.20 -17.00
N ILE A 81 9.69 91.35 -17.45
CA ILE A 81 10.85 90.91 -16.64
C ILE A 81 10.98 91.81 -15.41
N ALA A 82 10.74 93.12 -15.45
CA ALA A 82 10.74 93.99 -14.32
C ALA A 82 9.69 93.59 -13.25
N TYR A 83 8.53 93.17 -13.75
CA TYR A 83 7.50 92.62 -12.82
C TYR A 83 7.93 91.28 -12.20
N GLN A 84 8.55 90.37 -12.96
CA GLN A 84 9.05 89.10 -12.40
C GLN A 84 10.17 89.33 -11.38
N ILE A 85 11.08 90.28 -11.65
CA ILE A 85 12.14 90.63 -10.73
C ILE A 85 11.53 91.19 -9.39
N LEU A 86 10.48 92.00 -9.48
CA LEU A 86 9.76 92.48 -8.31
C LEU A 86 9.16 91.32 -7.53
N LEU A 87 8.51 90.39 -8.20
CA LEU A 87 7.92 89.18 -7.57
C LEU A 87 8.97 88.35 -6.85
N SER A 88 10.11 88.12 -7.49
CA SER A 88 11.22 87.39 -6.89
C SER A 88 11.85 88.13 -5.72
N ALA A 89 11.99 89.45 -5.78
CA ALA A 89 12.51 90.23 -4.71
C ALA A 89 11.56 90.29 -3.48
N LEU A 90 10.24 90.39 -3.69
CA LEU A 90 9.23 90.26 -2.67
C LEU A 90 9.26 88.89 -1.97
N ARG A 91 9.46 87.84 -2.74
CA ARG A 91 9.60 86.44 -2.20
C ARG A 91 10.76 86.34 -1.24
N VAL A 92 11.94 86.92 -1.56
CA VAL A 92 13.12 86.88 -0.70
C VAL A 92 12.85 87.53 0.67
N HIS A 93 11.98 88.55 0.70
CA HIS A 93 11.57 89.26 1.89
C HIS A 93 10.34 88.66 2.58
N GLY A 94 9.81 87.48 2.14
CA GLY A 94 8.70 86.76 2.71
C GLY A 94 7.31 87.38 2.38
N TYR A 95 7.22 88.13 1.28
CA TYR A 95 5.97 88.69 0.78
C TYR A 95 5.57 88.06 -0.57
N ALA A 96 4.30 87.89 -0.81
CA ALA A 96 3.77 87.36 -2.03
C ALA A 96 2.79 88.33 -2.68
N ALA A 97 2.80 88.36 -4.02
CA ALA A 97 1.87 89.12 -4.81
C ALA A 97 0.73 88.26 -5.33
N ILE A 98 -0.51 88.61 -5.06
CA ILE A 98 -1.73 87.98 -5.50
C ILE A 98 -2.37 88.86 -6.57
N GLU A 99 -2.52 88.38 -7.79
CA GLU A 99 -3.21 89.14 -8.82
C GLU A 99 -4.68 88.73 -8.90
N GLU A 100 -5.57 89.67 -8.62
CA GLU A 100 -7.00 89.46 -8.64
C GLU A 100 -7.67 90.55 -9.45
N ARG A 101 -8.37 90.18 -10.54
CA ARG A 101 -9.12 91.13 -11.40
C ARG A 101 -8.33 92.36 -11.85
N GLY A 102 -7.04 92.15 -12.20
CA GLY A 102 -6.18 93.21 -12.72
C GLY A 102 -5.52 94.10 -11.63
N VAL A 103 -5.73 93.83 -10.35
CA VAL A 103 -5.07 94.44 -9.22
C VAL A 103 -4.16 93.50 -8.52
N VAL A 104 -2.93 93.93 -8.21
CA VAL A 104 -1.92 93.10 -7.54
C VAL A 104 -1.89 93.47 -6.07
N LYS A 105 -2.26 92.56 -5.21
CA LYS A 105 -2.18 92.72 -3.76
C LYS A 105 -0.88 92.16 -3.22
N ILE A 106 -0.08 92.86 -2.50
CA ILE A 106 1.13 92.43 -1.83
C ILE A 106 0.81 92.15 -0.39
N VAL A 107 0.93 90.92 0.03
CA VAL A 107 0.60 90.41 1.37
C VAL A 107 1.71 89.55 1.92
N PRO A 108 1.80 89.33 3.25
CA PRO A 108 2.70 88.32 3.81
C PRO A 108 2.44 86.94 3.21
N GLU A 109 3.49 86.12 2.95
CA GLU A 109 3.42 84.81 2.32
C GLU A 109 2.44 83.82 3.03
N GLY A 110 2.34 83.91 4.37
CA GLY A 110 1.41 83.11 5.16
C GLY A 110 -0.06 83.34 4.82
N ASP A 111 -0.44 84.56 4.40
CA ASP A 111 -1.83 84.94 4.10
C ASP A 111 -2.15 84.74 2.61
N ALA A 112 -1.13 84.67 1.79
CA ALA A 112 -1.26 84.49 0.32
C ALA A 112 -1.87 83.18 -0.07
N LYS A 113 -1.66 82.12 0.71
CA LYS A 113 -2.17 80.76 0.41
C LYS A 113 -3.69 80.64 0.48
N THR A 114 -4.35 81.51 1.31
CA THR A 114 -5.81 81.49 1.45
C THR A 114 -6.52 82.29 0.37
N SER A 115 -5.77 83.13 -0.34
CA SER A 115 -6.29 84.03 -1.38
C SER A 115 -5.76 83.73 -2.79
N GLY A 116 -5.01 82.67 -2.94
CA GLY A 116 -4.44 82.23 -4.24
C GLY A 116 -5.53 81.73 -5.19
N SER A 117 -5.43 82.09 -6.45
CA SER A 117 -6.33 81.61 -7.52
C SER A 117 -6.18 80.11 -7.74
N VAL A 118 -7.31 79.39 -7.77
CA VAL A 118 -7.32 77.95 -8.18
C VAL A 118 -7.14 77.91 -9.68
N ILE A 119 -6.12 77.15 -10.16
CA ILE A 119 -5.79 77.02 -11.58
C ILE A 119 -6.02 75.58 -12.02
N ASP A 120 -6.77 75.37 -13.07
CA ASP A 120 -6.97 74.08 -13.71
C ASP A 120 -5.71 73.67 -14.51
N ARG A 121 -5.54 72.36 -14.73
CA ARG A 121 -4.36 71.70 -15.33
C ARG A 121 -3.91 72.30 -16.70
N SER A 122 -4.77 73.01 -17.37
CA SER A 122 -4.53 73.48 -18.73
C SER A 122 -3.70 74.77 -18.83
N THR A 123 -3.43 75.49 -17.74
CA THR A 123 -2.76 76.79 -17.81
C THR A 123 -1.40 76.73 -17.14
N GLN A 124 -0.33 76.66 -17.94
CA GLN A 124 1.06 76.82 -17.47
C GLN A 124 1.33 78.28 -17.13
N ILE A 125 1.36 78.62 -15.87
CA ILE A 125 1.78 79.95 -15.41
C ILE A 125 3.23 79.82 -14.93
N ALA A 126 4.08 80.65 -15.49
CA ALA A 126 5.46 80.77 -15.07
C ALA A 126 5.64 81.94 -14.11
N GLY A 127 6.58 81.82 -13.19
CA GLY A 127 6.96 82.87 -12.24
C GLY A 127 6.70 82.56 -10.76
N ASP A 128 7.02 83.56 -9.90
CA ASP A 128 6.95 83.44 -8.44
C ASP A 128 5.59 83.90 -7.85
N ARG A 129 4.50 83.44 -8.50
CA ARG A 129 3.12 83.66 -8.03
C ARG A 129 2.63 82.45 -7.27
N ILE A 130 1.89 82.61 -6.18
CA ILE A 130 1.26 81.52 -5.44
C ILE A 130 -0.01 81.08 -6.21
N ILE A 131 -0.05 79.77 -6.53
CA ILE A 131 -1.17 79.13 -7.20
C ILE A 131 -1.60 77.88 -6.43
N THR A 132 -2.88 77.55 -6.48
CA THR A 132 -3.43 76.30 -5.95
C THR A 132 -3.79 75.41 -7.12
N GLN A 133 -3.16 74.22 -7.19
CA GLN A 133 -3.44 73.23 -8.23
C GLN A 133 -3.91 71.92 -7.63
N VAL A 134 -4.89 71.31 -8.29
CA VAL A 134 -5.50 70.05 -7.89
C VAL A 134 -5.01 68.93 -8.83
N PHE A 135 -4.43 67.89 -8.26
CA PHE A 135 -3.95 66.73 -8.96
C PHE A 135 -4.80 65.51 -8.63
N THR A 136 -5.46 64.91 -9.57
CA THR A 136 -6.14 63.62 -9.45
C THR A 136 -5.18 62.53 -9.79
N LEU A 137 -4.90 61.59 -8.88
CA LEU A 137 -4.01 60.46 -9.08
C LEU A 137 -4.83 59.24 -9.49
N GLN A 138 -4.29 58.47 -10.43
CA GLN A 138 -4.98 57.29 -10.95
C GLN A 138 -4.39 56.00 -10.41
N ASN A 139 -3.08 55.94 -10.16
CA ASN A 139 -2.36 54.73 -9.85
C ASN A 139 -1.79 54.72 -8.43
N GLU A 140 -1.38 55.90 -7.92
CA GLU A 140 -0.76 56.02 -6.61
C GLU A 140 -1.71 56.65 -5.55
N SER A 141 -1.47 56.39 -4.26
CA SER A 141 -2.28 56.98 -3.18
C SER A 141 -1.88 58.43 -2.92
N ALA A 142 -2.86 59.34 -3.01
CA ALA A 142 -2.67 60.73 -2.68
C ALA A 142 -2.15 60.96 -1.25
N ALA A 143 -2.56 60.13 -0.29
CA ALA A 143 -2.13 60.26 1.09
C ALA A 143 -0.65 59.91 1.26
N GLN A 144 -0.15 58.88 0.61
CA GLN A 144 1.26 58.49 0.64
C GLN A 144 2.14 59.48 -0.11
N LEU A 145 1.69 59.92 -1.30
CA LEU A 145 2.41 60.86 -2.10
C LEU A 145 2.52 62.23 -1.42
N ALA A 146 1.47 62.67 -0.70
CA ALA A 146 1.51 63.90 0.08
C ALA A 146 2.62 63.90 1.14
N GLN A 147 2.86 62.75 1.79
CA GLN A 147 3.93 62.62 2.79
C GLN A 147 5.33 62.72 2.13
N VAL A 148 5.51 62.11 0.96
CA VAL A 148 6.78 62.12 0.24
C VAL A 148 7.08 63.50 -0.36
N LEU A 149 6.04 64.22 -0.83
CA LEU A 149 6.18 65.51 -1.46
C LEU A 149 6.24 66.69 -0.46
N ARG A 150 5.78 66.52 0.78
CA ARG A 150 5.77 67.53 1.81
C ARG A 150 7.11 68.24 2.02
N PRO A 151 8.27 67.57 2.06
CA PRO A 151 9.58 68.23 2.15
C PRO A 151 9.96 69.09 0.95
N LEU A 152 9.29 68.90 -0.19
CA LEU A 152 9.55 69.64 -1.45
C LEU A 152 8.67 70.89 -1.60
N VAL A 153 7.65 71.05 -0.79
CA VAL A 153 6.77 72.21 -0.70
C VAL A 153 7.36 73.23 0.29
N ALA A 154 7.29 74.54 -0.04
CA ALA A 154 7.85 75.57 0.83
C ALA A 154 7.20 75.54 2.23
N PRO A 155 7.95 75.84 3.30
CA PRO A 155 7.51 75.65 4.69
C PRO A 155 6.16 76.34 5.05
N ASN A 156 5.87 77.47 4.43
CA ASN A 156 4.68 78.21 4.66
C ASN A 156 3.51 77.87 3.74
N ASN A 157 3.72 76.94 2.79
CA ASN A 157 2.74 76.55 1.78
C ASN A 157 2.02 75.22 2.12
N PHE A 158 0.96 74.90 1.38
CA PHE A 158 0.03 73.82 1.71
C PHE A 158 0.11 72.66 0.75
N ILE A 159 0.21 71.46 1.29
CA ILE A 159 -0.04 70.22 0.58
C ILE A 159 -1.00 69.34 1.41
N GLY A 160 -2.08 68.91 0.77
CA GLY A 160 -3.10 68.09 1.44
C GLY A 160 -3.64 67.04 0.47
N ALA A 161 -3.89 65.81 1.02
CA ALA A 161 -4.53 64.74 0.26
C ALA A 161 -5.99 64.59 0.68
N TYR A 162 -6.86 64.36 -0.28
CA TYR A 162 -8.25 63.97 -0.04
C TYR A 162 -8.45 62.50 -0.42
N PRO A 163 -8.46 61.62 0.57
CA PRO A 163 -8.45 60.18 0.30
C PRO A 163 -9.70 59.66 -0.45
N GLY A 164 -10.87 60.31 -0.24
CA GLY A 164 -12.15 59.85 -0.79
C GLY A 164 -12.21 59.87 -2.34
N SER A 165 -11.47 60.81 -3.00
CA SER A 165 -11.40 60.91 -4.44
C SER A 165 -9.96 60.79 -4.98
N ASN A 166 -9.01 60.36 -4.16
CA ASN A 166 -7.59 60.21 -4.49
C ASN A 166 -6.99 61.49 -5.11
N VAL A 167 -7.30 62.64 -4.54
CA VAL A 167 -6.90 63.96 -5.00
C VAL A 167 -5.85 64.58 -4.09
N LEU A 168 -4.82 65.15 -4.70
CA LEU A 168 -3.78 65.92 -4.03
C LEU A 168 -3.94 67.43 -4.35
N VAL A 169 -4.04 68.25 -3.34
CA VAL A 169 -4.15 69.71 -3.46
C VAL A 169 -2.84 70.31 -2.98
N ILE A 170 -2.24 71.13 -3.88
CA ILE A 170 -0.96 71.81 -3.59
C ILE A 170 -1.15 73.29 -3.85
N ALA A 171 -0.88 74.09 -2.83
CA ALA A 171 -0.83 75.56 -2.91
C ALA A 171 0.62 76.00 -2.66
N ASP A 172 1.31 76.41 -3.72
CA ASP A 172 2.73 76.79 -3.69
C ASP A 172 3.05 77.74 -4.87
N TYR A 173 4.27 78.17 -4.95
CA TYR A 173 4.73 78.98 -6.08
C TYR A 173 4.61 78.21 -7.39
N ALA A 174 4.21 78.90 -8.47
CA ALA A 174 3.94 78.32 -9.77
C ALA A 174 5.15 77.51 -10.31
N SER A 175 6.37 78.03 -10.14
CA SER A 175 7.61 77.35 -10.51
C SER A 175 7.78 76.03 -9.76
N ASN A 176 7.45 75.96 -8.44
CA ASN A 176 7.55 74.78 -7.64
C ASN A 176 6.42 73.76 -7.92
N VAL A 177 5.18 74.25 -8.08
CA VAL A 177 4.04 73.41 -8.48
C VAL A 177 4.28 72.73 -9.79
N ASN A 178 4.83 73.45 -10.81
CA ASN A 178 5.19 72.82 -12.10
C ASN A 178 6.31 71.76 -11.96
N ARG A 179 7.27 71.94 -11.05
CA ARG A 179 8.29 70.94 -10.75
C ARG A 179 7.66 69.71 -10.10
N ILE A 180 6.80 69.91 -9.10
CA ILE A 180 6.10 68.86 -8.41
C ILE A 180 5.14 68.10 -9.37
N ALA A 181 4.46 68.82 -10.28
CA ALA A 181 3.61 68.22 -11.30
C ALA A 181 4.36 67.23 -12.21
N LYS A 182 5.60 67.55 -12.58
CA LYS A 182 6.47 66.64 -13.34
C LYS A 182 6.88 65.41 -12.51
N ILE A 183 7.14 65.58 -11.23
CA ILE A 183 7.44 64.47 -10.33
C ILE A 183 6.21 63.56 -10.16
N ILE A 184 5.02 64.16 -9.95
CA ILE A 184 3.77 63.41 -9.87
C ILE A 184 3.53 62.58 -11.14
N SER A 185 3.68 63.19 -12.30
CA SER A 185 3.48 62.50 -13.59
C SER A 185 4.48 61.36 -13.85
N SER A 186 5.67 61.42 -13.24
CA SER A 186 6.66 60.35 -13.32
C SER A 186 6.41 59.20 -12.31
N ILE A 187 5.68 59.49 -11.21
CA ILE A 187 5.37 58.52 -10.19
C ILE A 187 4.00 57.85 -10.45
N ASP A 188 3.00 58.61 -10.87
CA ASP A 188 1.64 58.14 -11.14
C ASP A 188 1.57 57.38 -12.50
N VAL A 189 2.48 56.45 -12.70
CA VAL A 189 2.52 55.57 -13.87
C VAL A 189 1.78 54.28 -13.49
N PRO A 190 0.94 53.73 -14.37
CA PRO A 190 0.30 52.44 -14.11
C PRO A 190 1.37 51.41 -13.79
N ALA A 191 1.36 50.85 -12.57
CA ALA A 191 2.17 49.69 -12.25
C ALA A 191 1.74 48.61 -13.23
N SER A 192 2.66 48.14 -14.06
CA SER A 192 2.43 47.03 -14.99
C SER A 192 2.30 45.73 -14.23
N ALA A 193 1.27 45.68 -13.37
CA ALA A 193 0.87 44.44 -12.70
C ALA A 193 0.12 43.58 -13.71
N ASP A 194 0.83 43.10 -14.73
CA ASP A 194 0.30 42.18 -15.72
C ASP A 194 -0.10 40.87 -15.01
N LEU A 195 -1.40 40.59 -15.08
CA LEU A 195 -1.94 39.32 -14.59
C LEU A 195 -1.48 38.25 -15.58
N GLN A 196 -0.56 37.40 -15.15
CA GLN A 196 -0.05 36.33 -15.99
C GLN A 196 -0.68 34.99 -15.56
N VAL A 197 -1.22 34.30 -16.57
CA VAL A 197 -1.75 32.94 -16.42
C VAL A 197 -0.69 31.97 -16.94
N ILE A 198 -0.20 31.10 -16.05
CA ILE A 198 0.81 30.10 -16.38
C ILE A 198 0.13 28.74 -16.29
N LYS A 199 0.05 28.04 -17.42
CA LYS A 199 -0.52 26.69 -17.49
C LYS A 199 0.55 25.66 -17.11
N LEU A 200 0.24 24.77 -16.17
CA LEU A 200 1.11 23.67 -15.77
C LEU A 200 0.77 22.41 -16.58
N GLN A 201 1.81 21.66 -16.95
CA GLN A 201 1.67 20.45 -17.76
C GLN A 201 1.71 19.18 -16.92
N TYR A 202 2.55 19.13 -15.89
CA TYR A 202 2.85 17.94 -15.12
C TYR A 202 2.48 18.08 -13.64
N ALA A 203 2.75 19.23 -13.05
CA ALA A 203 2.49 19.49 -11.63
C ALA A 203 1.05 19.96 -11.37
N SER A 204 0.53 19.69 -10.18
CA SER A 204 -0.77 20.23 -9.72
C SER A 204 -0.63 21.71 -9.37
N ALA A 205 -1.48 22.58 -9.95
CA ALA A 205 -1.46 24.01 -9.67
C ALA A 205 -1.72 24.34 -8.18
N ILE A 206 -2.52 23.52 -7.49
CA ILE A 206 -2.81 23.69 -6.07
C ILE A 206 -1.55 23.46 -5.22
N ASP A 207 -0.82 22.38 -5.49
CA ASP A 207 0.37 22.01 -4.74
C ASP A 207 1.51 23.02 -4.98
N VAL A 208 1.69 23.45 -6.22
CA VAL A 208 2.68 24.46 -6.58
C VAL A 208 2.40 25.81 -5.88
N VAL A 209 1.12 26.23 -5.80
CA VAL A 209 0.77 27.47 -5.09
C VAL A 209 1.01 27.35 -3.60
N ASN A 210 0.66 26.23 -2.98
CA ASN A 210 0.89 26.02 -1.55
C ASN A 210 2.40 26.04 -1.23
N LEU A 211 3.20 25.43 -2.08
CA LEU A 211 4.66 25.46 -1.97
C LEU A 211 5.22 26.89 -2.13
N LEU A 212 4.77 27.62 -3.16
CA LEU A 212 5.19 29.00 -3.42
C LEU A 212 4.78 29.95 -2.30
N LYS A 213 3.58 29.80 -1.71
CA LYS A 213 3.14 30.54 -0.52
C LYS A 213 4.03 30.30 0.69
N GLY A 214 4.50 29.06 0.87
CA GLY A 214 5.44 28.71 1.94
C GLY A 214 6.85 29.27 1.74
N LEU A 215 7.31 29.34 0.49
CA LEU A 215 8.65 29.82 0.13
C LEU A 215 8.75 31.34 -0.01
N MET A 216 7.63 32.02 -0.26
CA MET A 216 7.56 33.47 -0.46
C MET A 216 6.65 34.13 0.56
N PRO A 217 7.17 34.63 1.67
CA PRO A 217 6.37 35.28 2.72
C PRO A 217 5.73 36.59 2.28
N GLU A 218 6.08 37.13 1.10
CA GLU A 218 5.51 38.36 0.54
C GLU A 218 4.06 38.24 0.04
N THR A 219 3.48 37.04 0.11
CA THR A 219 2.08 36.76 -0.29
C THR A 219 1.06 37.13 0.79
N THR A 220 1.51 37.39 2.03
CA THR A 220 0.63 37.77 3.12
C THR A 220 0.55 39.28 3.28
N PRO A 221 -0.66 39.88 3.51
CA PRO A 221 -0.76 41.28 3.85
C PRO A 221 0.05 41.55 5.13
N ASN A 222 0.91 42.57 5.09
CA ASN A 222 1.73 42.93 6.24
C ASN A 222 0.81 43.39 7.40
N PRO A 223 0.80 42.71 8.55
CA PRO A 223 -0.09 43.06 9.66
C PRO A 223 0.19 44.47 10.25
N THR A 224 1.37 45.06 9.96
CA THR A 224 1.76 46.39 10.42
C THR A 224 1.22 47.52 9.53
N ASN A 225 0.70 47.21 8.34
CA ASN A 225 0.14 48.21 7.43
C ASN A 225 -1.04 47.63 6.63
N PRO A 226 -2.27 47.62 7.18
CA PRO A 226 -3.42 46.94 6.56
C PRO A 226 -3.87 47.51 5.21
N GLY A 227 -3.30 48.60 4.76
CA GLY A 227 -3.63 49.25 3.48
C GLY A 227 -2.58 49.06 2.38
N ALA A 228 -1.49 48.38 2.65
CA ALA A 228 -0.50 48.10 1.60
C ALA A 228 -0.95 46.94 0.74
N PRO A 229 -1.06 47.08 -0.59
CA PRO A 229 -1.36 45.93 -1.48
C PRO A 229 -0.29 44.87 -1.33
N ALA A 230 -0.70 43.58 -1.34
CA ALA A 230 0.23 42.48 -1.31
C ALA A 230 1.12 42.55 -2.58
N LYS A 231 2.43 42.52 -2.39
CA LYS A 231 3.42 42.58 -3.50
C LYS A 231 3.33 41.42 -4.47
N LEU A 232 2.73 40.33 -4.03
CA LEU A 232 2.53 39.12 -4.82
C LEU A 232 1.17 38.48 -4.49
N LEU A 233 0.35 38.29 -5.51
CA LEU A 233 -0.91 37.55 -5.40
C LEU A 233 -0.84 36.30 -6.28
N LEU A 234 -1.04 35.13 -5.64
CA LEU A 234 -1.08 33.83 -6.30
C LEU A 234 -2.49 33.26 -6.23
N GLY A 235 -3.08 33.03 -7.39
CA GLY A 235 -4.37 32.36 -7.55
C GLY A 235 -4.22 31.02 -8.27
N VAL A 236 -5.18 30.10 -8.06
CA VAL A 236 -5.23 28.80 -8.72
C VAL A 236 -6.53 28.71 -9.51
N GLU A 237 -6.47 28.26 -10.73
CA GLU A 237 -7.60 27.81 -11.53
C GLU A 237 -7.52 26.28 -11.68
N PRO A 238 -8.23 25.50 -10.83
CA PRO A 238 -8.09 24.05 -10.80
C PRO A 238 -8.57 23.37 -12.09
N ARG A 239 -9.58 23.93 -12.75
CA ARG A 239 -10.20 23.36 -13.94
C ARG A 239 -9.25 23.30 -15.15
N THR A 240 -8.39 24.31 -15.28
CA THR A 240 -7.42 24.41 -16.39
C THR A 240 -5.99 24.07 -15.94
N ASN A 241 -5.81 23.67 -14.68
CA ASN A 241 -4.50 23.45 -14.05
C ASN A 241 -3.55 24.62 -14.27
N SER A 242 -4.04 25.83 -14.03
CA SER A 242 -3.32 27.07 -14.31
C SER A 242 -3.09 27.87 -13.05
N LEU A 243 -1.92 28.50 -13.00
CA LEU A 243 -1.52 29.42 -11.95
C LEU A 243 -1.73 30.85 -12.43
N ILE A 244 -2.41 31.66 -11.63
CA ILE A 244 -2.61 33.08 -11.87
C ILE A 244 -1.66 33.85 -10.98
N VAL A 245 -0.73 34.58 -11.59
CA VAL A 245 0.29 35.36 -10.89
C VAL A 245 0.08 36.84 -11.16
N ARG A 246 -0.04 37.64 -10.11
CA ARG A 246 0.01 39.09 -10.16
C ARG A 246 1.13 39.56 -9.23
N ALA A 247 2.10 40.28 -9.77
CA ALA A 247 3.21 40.84 -9.00
C ALA A 247 3.47 42.29 -9.42
N ASP A 248 3.91 43.11 -8.48
CA ASP A 248 4.15 44.53 -8.69
C ASP A 248 5.39 44.80 -9.56
N THR A 249 6.29 43.84 -9.71
CA THR A 249 7.50 44.00 -10.50
C THR A 249 7.68 42.87 -11.52
N PRO A 250 8.11 43.16 -12.76
CA PRO A 250 8.37 42.15 -13.79
C PRO A 250 9.45 41.14 -13.36
N GLN A 251 10.37 41.55 -12.49
CA GLN A 251 11.45 40.69 -11.98
C GLN A 251 10.93 39.57 -11.08
N LEU A 252 9.91 39.84 -10.24
CA LEU A 252 9.24 38.82 -9.43
C LEU A 252 8.50 37.81 -10.30
N VAL A 253 7.84 38.27 -11.36
CA VAL A 253 7.16 37.38 -12.32
C VAL A 253 8.16 36.46 -13.00
N ALA A 254 9.31 37.01 -13.46
CA ALA A 254 10.36 36.20 -14.08
C ALA A 254 10.93 35.15 -13.13
N ARG A 255 11.18 35.52 -11.86
CA ARG A 255 11.67 34.60 -10.84
C ARG A 255 10.66 33.47 -10.57
N ILE A 256 9.37 33.80 -10.48
CA ILE A 256 8.30 32.82 -10.28
C ILE A 256 8.22 31.89 -11.49
N LYS A 257 8.30 32.39 -12.70
CA LYS A 257 8.33 31.55 -13.91
C LYS A 257 9.50 30.56 -13.91
N THR A 258 10.68 31.01 -13.50
CA THR A 258 11.85 30.11 -13.40
C THR A 258 11.65 29.03 -12.34
N LEU A 259 11.06 29.36 -11.18
CA LEU A 259 10.73 28.40 -10.15
C LEU A 259 9.67 27.40 -10.62
N ILE A 260 8.62 27.87 -11.27
CA ILE A 260 7.56 27.02 -11.84
C ILE A 260 8.13 26.08 -12.90
N ALA A 261 8.99 26.55 -13.79
CA ALA A 261 9.64 25.71 -14.79
C ALA A 261 10.52 24.61 -14.17
N GLY A 262 11.10 24.86 -13.00
CA GLY A 262 11.84 23.87 -12.23
C GLY A 262 10.95 22.86 -11.47
N LEU A 263 9.70 23.22 -11.19
CA LEU A 263 8.74 22.37 -10.48
C LEU A 263 7.82 21.58 -11.44
N ASP A 264 7.54 22.11 -12.64
CA ASP A 264 6.70 21.49 -13.65
C ASP A 264 7.51 20.54 -14.56
N ILE A 265 8.23 19.61 -13.91
CA ILE A 265 9.02 18.59 -14.61
C ILE A 265 8.17 17.32 -14.73
N PRO A 266 8.22 16.60 -15.88
CA PRO A 266 7.56 15.32 -15.99
C PRO A 266 8.17 14.35 -14.97
N THR A 267 7.43 14.04 -13.89
CA THR A 267 7.76 12.91 -13.03
C THR A 267 7.57 11.65 -13.86
N ALA A 268 8.62 10.85 -13.99
CA ALA A 268 8.57 9.60 -14.72
C ALA A 268 7.44 8.73 -14.19
N ALA A 269 6.46 8.45 -15.08
CA ALA A 269 5.28 7.60 -14.87
C ALA A 269 4.18 8.11 -13.90
N GLY A 270 3.21 8.79 -14.48
CA GLY A 270 1.78 8.55 -14.19
C GLY A 270 1.26 8.76 -12.79
N GLY A 271 1.53 9.89 -12.13
CA GLY A 271 0.79 10.26 -10.91
C GLY A 271 1.06 9.32 -9.73
N ASN A 272 0.46 9.60 -8.61
CA ASN A 272 0.58 8.82 -7.35
C ASN A 272 0.07 7.35 -7.43
N ILE A 273 -0.14 6.79 -8.64
CA ILE A 273 -0.66 5.43 -8.85
C ILE A 273 0.44 4.56 -9.45
N HIS A 274 0.85 3.55 -8.68
CA HIS A 274 1.85 2.58 -9.10
C HIS A 274 1.25 1.18 -9.15
N VAL A 275 1.55 0.43 -10.21
CA VAL A 275 1.14 -0.97 -10.34
C VAL A 275 2.38 -1.85 -10.26
N VAL A 276 2.38 -2.77 -9.29
CA VAL A 276 3.48 -3.72 -9.05
C VAL A 276 2.95 -5.13 -9.26
N TYR A 277 3.57 -5.88 -10.17
CA TYR A 277 3.27 -7.29 -10.40
C TYR A 277 4.12 -8.15 -9.48
N LEU A 278 3.47 -9.01 -8.71
CA LEU A 278 4.15 -9.97 -7.84
C LEU A 278 4.44 -11.27 -8.60
N ARG A 279 5.61 -11.85 -8.31
CA ARG A 279 6.09 -13.09 -8.97
C ARG A 279 5.84 -14.33 -8.12
N ASN A 280 6.00 -14.22 -6.82
CA ASN A 280 6.00 -15.35 -5.89
C ASN A 280 4.93 -15.21 -4.80
N ALA A 281 4.70 -14.00 -4.32
CA ALA A 281 3.76 -13.73 -3.24
C ALA A 281 2.33 -13.51 -3.76
N GLU A 282 1.34 -13.79 -2.93
CA GLU A 282 -0.07 -13.54 -3.23
C GLU A 282 -0.44 -12.08 -2.94
N ALA A 283 -0.97 -11.38 -3.95
CA ALA A 283 -1.26 -9.95 -3.86
C ALA A 283 -2.23 -9.59 -2.72
N LEU A 284 -3.21 -10.45 -2.44
CA LEU A 284 -4.17 -10.22 -1.34
C LEU A 284 -3.47 -10.16 0.02
N ARG A 285 -2.62 -11.15 0.32
CA ARG A 285 -1.90 -11.22 1.61
C ARG A 285 -0.90 -10.08 1.77
N VAL A 286 -0.16 -9.77 0.69
CA VAL A 286 0.80 -8.65 0.71
C VAL A 286 0.07 -7.32 0.90
N ALA A 287 -1.08 -7.10 0.25
CA ALA A 287 -1.88 -5.89 0.43
C ALA A 287 -2.39 -5.73 1.88
N GLU A 288 -2.81 -6.82 2.53
CA GLU A 288 -3.25 -6.80 3.93
C GLU A 288 -2.11 -6.42 4.88
N THR A 289 -0.93 -7.02 4.71
CA THR A 289 0.25 -6.70 5.52
C THR A 289 0.72 -5.26 5.32
N LEU A 290 0.74 -4.77 4.08
CA LEU A 290 1.13 -3.40 3.78
C LEU A 290 0.10 -2.38 4.28
N ARG A 291 -1.21 -2.68 4.23
CA ARG A 291 -2.26 -1.84 4.86
C ARG A 291 -2.08 -1.77 6.38
N GLY A 292 -1.75 -2.90 7.01
CA GLY A 292 -1.43 -2.96 8.44
C GLY A 292 -0.26 -2.04 8.81
N LEU A 293 0.80 -2.01 8.00
CA LEU A 293 1.96 -1.13 8.19
C LEU A 293 1.58 0.36 8.03
N LEU A 294 0.78 0.69 7.02
CA LEU A 294 0.32 2.07 6.80
C LEU A 294 -0.62 2.56 7.90
N SER A 295 -1.55 1.70 8.37
CA SER A 295 -2.46 2.03 9.48
C SER A 295 -1.73 2.13 10.82
N GLY A 296 -0.72 1.30 11.08
CA GLY A 296 0.12 1.35 12.28
C GLY A 296 1.01 2.59 12.34
N ALA A 297 1.50 3.07 11.19
CA ALA A 297 2.27 4.32 11.13
C ALA A 297 1.41 5.57 11.41
N ALA A 298 0.10 5.50 11.15
CA ALA A 298 -0.85 6.59 11.47
C ALA A 298 -1.28 6.63 12.94
N SER A 299 -1.04 5.55 13.72
CA SER A 299 -1.52 5.41 15.10
C SER A 299 -0.53 5.85 16.19
N THR A 300 0.67 6.31 15.85
CA THR A 300 1.71 6.65 16.84
C THR A 300 1.63 8.09 17.39
N THR A 301 0.50 8.80 17.19
CA THR A 301 0.31 10.15 17.78
C THR A 301 -1.02 10.29 18.49
N THR A 302 -1.38 9.34 19.36
CA THR A 302 -2.42 9.59 20.38
C THR A 302 -2.09 8.86 21.66
N ALA A 303 -1.34 9.53 22.52
CA ALA A 303 -1.36 9.21 23.95
C ALA A 303 -2.75 9.59 24.48
N PRO A 304 -3.39 8.79 25.35
CA PRO A 304 -4.64 9.15 25.96
C PRO A 304 -4.38 10.17 27.07
N VAL A 305 -4.65 11.43 26.81
CA VAL A 305 -4.82 12.42 27.88
C VAL A 305 -6.32 12.54 28.14
N THR A 306 -6.76 11.88 29.20
CA THR A 306 -8.01 12.18 29.88
C THR A 306 -7.87 13.56 30.51
N THR A 307 -8.59 14.56 30.00
CA THR A 307 -9.25 15.58 30.86
C THR A 307 -10.22 16.43 30.03
N ALA A 308 -11.28 16.81 30.69
CA ALA A 308 -12.51 17.45 30.32
C ALA A 308 -12.42 18.76 29.50
N ALA A 309 -13.38 18.85 28.59
CA ALA A 309 -14.16 20.03 28.19
C ALA A 309 -13.52 21.42 28.25
N THR A 310 -13.25 22.00 27.07
CA THR A 310 -13.76 23.34 26.71
C THR A 310 -13.67 23.51 25.19
N ALA A 311 -14.80 23.83 24.58
CA ALA A 311 -14.95 24.15 23.18
C ALA A 311 -14.15 25.41 22.82
N SER A 312 -13.18 25.27 21.96
CA SER A 312 -12.56 26.36 21.22
C SER A 312 -12.47 25.96 19.76
N THR A 313 -13.35 26.54 18.98
CA THR A 313 -13.30 26.52 17.50
C THR A 313 -11.99 27.15 17.03
N SER A 314 -11.00 26.33 16.75
CA SER A 314 -9.87 26.73 15.93
C SER A 314 -10.00 26.01 14.57
N THR A 315 -10.45 26.76 13.58
CA THR A 315 -10.32 26.45 12.15
C THR A 315 -8.83 26.43 11.78
N GLY A 316 -8.14 25.38 12.18
CA GLY A 316 -6.86 25.00 11.61
C GLY A 316 -7.17 24.06 10.44
N ALA A 317 -6.88 24.49 9.21
CA ALA A 317 -6.88 23.63 8.04
C ALA A 317 -5.91 22.48 8.30
N ALA A 318 -6.44 21.35 8.74
CA ALA A 318 -5.72 20.09 8.76
C ALA A 318 -5.39 19.77 7.29
N THR A 319 -4.13 19.90 6.92
CA THR A 319 -3.57 19.24 5.75
C THR A 319 -3.85 17.75 5.95
N SER A 320 -4.91 17.27 5.29
CA SER A 320 -5.21 15.85 5.25
C SER A 320 -3.97 15.15 4.72
N PRO A 321 -3.37 14.18 5.46
CA PRO A 321 -2.29 13.38 4.91
C PRO A 321 -2.86 12.72 3.66
N VAL A 322 -2.17 12.81 2.54
CA VAL A 322 -2.53 12.13 1.29
C VAL A 322 -2.70 10.66 1.68
N ALA A 323 -3.96 10.22 1.71
CA ALA A 323 -4.31 8.87 2.16
C ALA A 323 -3.70 7.90 1.17
N SER A 324 -2.58 7.28 1.55
CA SER A 324 -1.99 6.19 0.78
C SER A 324 -2.94 5.01 0.82
N SER A 325 -3.35 4.49 -0.35
CA SER A 325 -4.21 3.32 -0.44
C SER A 325 -3.53 2.21 -1.24
N ILE A 326 -3.70 0.97 -0.77
CA ILE A 326 -3.16 -0.21 -1.43
C ILE A 326 -4.32 -1.14 -1.75
N GLN A 327 -4.44 -1.54 -2.99
CA GLN A 327 -5.46 -2.47 -3.46
C GLN A 327 -4.81 -3.64 -4.20
N ALA A 328 -5.22 -4.87 -3.85
CA ALA A 328 -4.81 -6.06 -4.57
C ALA A 328 -5.77 -6.34 -5.72
N TYR A 329 -5.23 -6.68 -6.87
CA TYR A 329 -5.96 -7.19 -8.01
C TYR A 329 -5.58 -8.65 -8.26
N ALA A 330 -6.47 -9.56 -7.81
CA ALA A 330 -6.19 -10.99 -7.75
C ALA A 330 -5.99 -11.63 -9.16
N SER A 331 -6.70 -11.14 -10.19
CA SER A 331 -6.64 -11.75 -11.53
C SER A 331 -5.27 -11.68 -12.20
N THR A 332 -4.49 -10.64 -11.93
CA THR A 332 -3.13 -10.48 -12.48
C THR A 332 -2.04 -10.57 -11.42
N ASN A 333 -2.42 -10.94 -10.19
CA ASN A 333 -1.51 -10.98 -9.03
C ASN A 333 -0.71 -9.68 -8.88
N SER A 334 -1.39 -8.54 -8.95
CA SER A 334 -0.77 -7.22 -8.90
C SER A 334 -1.31 -6.38 -7.75
N LEU A 335 -0.48 -5.45 -7.29
CA LEU A 335 -0.81 -4.44 -6.30
C LEU A 335 -0.95 -3.09 -7.00
N VAL A 336 -2.07 -2.42 -6.78
CA VAL A 336 -2.30 -1.03 -7.15
C VAL A 336 -2.07 -0.18 -5.92
N ILE A 337 -1.03 0.64 -5.96
CA ILE A 337 -0.58 1.46 -4.83
C ILE A 337 -0.81 2.91 -5.22
N VAL A 338 -1.64 3.61 -4.46
CA VAL A 338 -1.84 5.06 -4.59
C VAL A 338 -1.09 5.72 -3.44
N ALA A 339 0.08 6.23 -3.71
CA ALA A 339 0.96 6.84 -2.70
C ALA A 339 1.95 7.80 -3.33
N PRO A 340 2.43 8.82 -2.59
CA PRO A 340 3.54 9.67 -3.03
C PRO A 340 4.81 8.85 -3.28
N ASP A 341 5.68 9.30 -4.18
CA ASP A 341 6.88 8.56 -4.62
C ASP A 341 7.80 8.12 -3.47
N HIS A 342 7.96 8.95 -2.43
CA HIS A 342 8.81 8.60 -1.28
C HIS A 342 8.23 7.43 -0.46
N VAL A 343 6.89 7.36 -0.32
CA VAL A 343 6.20 6.25 0.34
C VAL A 343 6.25 5.01 -0.53
N TYR A 344 6.01 5.17 -1.85
CA TYR A 344 6.09 4.07 -2.81
C TYR A 344 7.48 3.42 -2.80
N ASN A 345 8.57 4.19 -2.82
CA ASN A 345 9.93 3.65 -2.80
C ASN A 345 10.21 2.85 -1.51
N SER A 346 9.71 3.32 -0.38
CA SER A 346 9.78 2.60 0.89
C SER A 346 8.96 1.29 0.84
N LEU A 347 7.74 1.34 0.34
CA LEU A 347 6.87 0.18 0.17
C LEU A 347 7.47 -0.82 -0.83
N ARG A 348 8.05 -0.36 -1.92
CA ARG A 348 8.69 -1.21 -2.91
C ARG A 348 9.82 -2.04 -2.33
N THR A 349 10.65 -1.44 -1.48
CA THR A 349 11.73 -2.17 -0.79
C THR A 349 11.17 -3.29 0.10
N VAL A 350 10.03 -3.05 0.74
CA VAL A 350 9.33 -4.07 1.54
C VAL A 350 8.70 -5.14 0.64
N ILE A 351 8.05 -4.73 -0.46
CA ILE A 351 7.44 -5.64 -1.42
C ILE A 351 8.49 -6.58 -2.03
N ASP A 352 9.65 -6.05 -2.45
CA ASP A 352 10.74 -6.86 -3.03
C ASP A 352 11.27 -7.91 -2.03
N LYS A 353 11.24 -7.63 -0.72
CA LYS A 353 11.58 -8.60 0.33
C LYS A 353 10.47 -9.62 0.59
N LEU A 354 9.20 -9.21 0.48
CA LEU A 354 8.06 -10.10 0.66
C LEU A 354 7.79 -10.99 -0.56
N ASP A 355 8.17 -10.55 -1.76
CA ASP A 355 8.02 -11.31 -3.01
C ASP A 355 9.18 -12.29 -3.24
N ALA A 356 9.79 -12.78 -2.15
CA ALA A 356 10.81 -13.81 -2.23
C ALA A 356 10.18 -15.18 -2.57
N ARG A 357 10.92 -16.02 -3.29
CA ARG A 357 10.49 -17.38 -3.59
C ARG A 357 10.38 -18.19 -2.31
N ARG A 358 9.19 -18.74 -2.04
CA ARG A 358 8.97 -19.64 -0.92
C ARG A 358 9.66 -20.98 -1.16
N ALA A 359 10.24 -21.52 -0.10
CA ALA A 359 10.76 -22.88 -0.14
C ALA A 359 9.60 -23.88 -0.28
N GLN A 360 9.86 -24.97 -0.95
CA GLN A 360 9.00 -26.15 -0.98
C GLN A 360 9.62 -27.21 -0.09
N VAL A 361 8.80 -27.96 0.62
CA VAL A 361 9.26 -29.05 1.46
C VAL A 361 8.63 -30.34 0.96
N TYR A 362 9.50 -31.26 0.54
CA TYR A 362 9.11 -32.62 0.25
C TYR A 362 9.23 -33.42 1.54
N VAL A 363 8.13 -33.99 1.99
CA VAL A 363 8.06 -34.75 3.22
C VAL A 363 7.78 -36.21 2.86
N GLU A 364 8.66 -37.08 3.31
CA GLU A 364 8.56 -38.54 3.18
C GLU A 364 8.32 -39.10 4.59
N ALA A 365 7.22 -39.82 4.76
CA ALA A 365 7.00 -40.61 5.97
C ALA A 365 7.26 -42.08 5.68
N LEU A 366 7.79 -42.77 6.66
CA LEU A 366 8.01 -44.21 6.61
C LEU A 366 7.31 -44.86 7.81
N ILE A 367 6.33 -45.69 7.52
CA ILE A 367 5.53 -46.41 8.50
C ILE A 367 5.90 -47.87 8.38
N VAL A 368 6.45 -48.41 9.47
CA VAL A 368 6.84 -49.83 9.53
C VAL A 368 6.03 -50.48 10.67
N GLU A 369 5.26 -51.49 10.33
CA GLU A 369 4.55 -52.33 11.27
C GLU A 369 4.98 -53.79 11.11
N VAL A 370 5.62 -54.34 12.14
CA VAL A 370 6.01 -55.74 12.17
C VAL A 370 5.15 -56.42 13.21
N SER A 371 4.34 -57.36 12.79
CA SER A 371 3.50 -58.18 13.66
C SER A 371 3.95 -59.63 13.67
N ALA A 372 3.90 -60.28 14.82
CA ALA A 372 4.14 -61.70 14.97
C ALA A 372 3.09 -62.25 15.93
N SER A 373 2.30 -63.21 15.46
CA SER A 373 1.32 -63.93 16.28
C SER A 373 1.72 -65.38 16.35
N VAL A 374 2.03 -65.87 17.53
CA VAL A 374 2.38 -67.27 17.79
C VAL A 374 1.28 -67.86 18.63
N GLN A 375 0.63 -68.86 18.08
CA GLN A 375 -0.38 -69.65 18.76
C GLN A 375 0.16 -71.08 18.95
N SER A 376 0.21 -71.55 20.19
CA SER A 376 0.58 -72.94 20.53
C SER A 376 -0.52 -73.52 21.38
N GLU A 377 -0.95 -74.69 20.96
CA GLU A 377 -2.03 -75.43 21.63
C GLU A 377 -1.58 -76.90 21.79
N PHE A 378 -1.68 -77.40 22.99
CA PHE A 378 -1.44 -78.79 23.28
C PHE A 378 -2.38 -79.27 24.41
N GLY A 379 -3.03 -80.43 24.16
CA GLY A 379 -3.86 -81.01 25.20
C GLY A 379 -4.44 -82.35 24.83
N ILE A 380 -4.76 -83.12 25.86
CA ILE A 380 -5.41 -84.41 25.75
C ILE A 380 -6.68 -84.37 26.56
N GLN A 381 -7.77 -84.81 26.00
CA GLN A 381 -9.09 -84.87 26.58
C GLN A 381 -9.57 -86.33 26.60
N TRP A 382 -10.23 -86.74 27.61
CA TRP A 382 -10.74 -88.09 27.79
C TRP A 382 -12.24 -88.03 27.97
N GLN A 383 -12.95 -89.06 27.43
CA GLN A 383 -14.38 -89.17 27.58
C GLN A 383 -14.77 -90.63 27.61
N ASP A 384 -15.58 -90.99 28.56
CA ASP A 384 -16.22 -92.33 28.58
C ASP A 384 -17.76 -92.16 28.61
N LEU A 385 -18.35 -92.50 27.48
CA LEU A 385 -19.79 -92.44 27.22
C LEU A 385 -20.39 -93.87 27.24
N SER A 386 -19.64 -94.91 27.52
CA SER A 386 -20.06 -96.29 27.45
C SER A 386 -21.26 -96.65 28.37
N GLY A 387 -21.50 -95.77 29.33
CA GLY A 387 -22.65 -95.95 30.24
C GLY A 387 -23.99 -95.54 29.61
N ILE A 388 -24.10 -94.70 28.58
CA ILE A 388 -25.37 -94.07 28.11
C ILE A 388 -26.43 -95.09 27.69
N ASN A 389 -26.08 -96.22 27.11
CA ASN A 389 -27.03 -97.21 26.57
C ASN A 389 -27.24 -98.43 27.46
N ARG A 390 -26.81 -98.42 28.73
CA ARG A 390 -27.03 -99.52 29.69
C ARG A 390 -28.15 -99.12 30.69
N GLY A 391 -29.22 -99.73 30.69
CA GLY A 391 -30.35 -99.41 31.62
C GLY A 391 -29.88 -99.28 33.06
N GLY A 392 -30.50 -98.37 33.85
CA GLY A 392 -30.17 -98.11 35.27
C GLY A 392 -29.30 -96.84 35.47
N SER A 393 -28.76 -96.64 36.71
CA SER A 393 -27.85 -95.53 37.04
C SER A 393 -26.54 -95.68 36.31
N GLN A 394 -26.15 -94.64 35.54
CA GLN A 394 -25.02 -94.67 34.66
C GLN A 394 -24.00 -93.57 35.05
N VAL A 395 -22.76 -93.93 35.09
CA VAL A 395 -21.68 -92.94 35.26
C VAL A 395 -21.04 -92.62 33.96
N ILE A 396 -21.07 -91.34 33.62
CA ILE A 396 -20.40 -90.77 32.47
C ILE A 396 -19.32 -89.87 33.05
N GLY A 397 -18.13 -90.02 32.53
CA GLY A 397 -17.00 -89.22 32.98
C GLY A 397 -16.19 -88.71 31.81
N GLY A 398 -15.63 -87.56 31.96
CA GLY A 398 -14.77 -87.00 30.92
C GLY A 398 -14.19 -85.66 31.29
N THR A 399 -13.18 -85.25 30.53
CA THR A 399 -12.62 -83.91 30.52
C THR A 399 -13.12 -83.15 29.31
N ASN A 400 -13.49 -81.93 29.49
CA ASN A 400 -13.97 -81.08 28.43
C ASN A 400 -13.26 -79.72 28.52
N PHE A 401 -12.25 -79.50 27.72
CA PHE A 401 -11.44 -78.29 27.72
C PHE A 401 -11.60 -77.55 26.39
N GLY A 402 -11.55 -76.22 26.46
CA GLY A 402 -11.65 -75.36 25.25
C GLY A 402 -13.09 -75.07 24.82
N GLY A 403 -13.23 -74.35 23.72
CA GLY A 403 -14.51 -73.96 23.10
C GLY A 403 -15.02 -74.92 22.02
N ALA A 404 -16.06 -74.54 21.29
CA ALA A 404 -16.57 -75.31 20.15
C ALA A 404 -15.46 -75.51 19.09
N GLY A 405 -15.33 -76.74 18.62
CA GLY A 405 -14.27 -77.13 17.66
C GLY A 405 -12.93 -77.55 18.28
N THR A 406 -12.71 -77.32 19.59
CA THR A 406 -11.52 -77.75 20.29
C THR A 406 -11.81 -78.78 21.38
N ASN A 407 -13.05 -78.94 21.78
CA ASN A 407 -13.46 -79.85 22.87
C ASN A 407 -13.88 -81.18 22.29
N ILE A 408 -13.74 -82.24 23.10
CA ILE A 408 -14.02 -83.63 22.73
C ILE A 408 -15.50 -83.86 22.43
N ILE A 409 -16.41 -83.16 23.11
CA ILE A 409 -17.87 -83.25 22.91
C ILE A 409 -18.29 -82.68 21.59
N GLY A 410 -17.78 -81.48 21.24
CA GLY A 410 -18.03 -80.84 19.94
C GLY A 410 -17.46 -81.66 18.76
N ALA A 411 -16.25 -82.20 18.93
CA ALA A 411 -15.61 -83.06 17.96
C ALA A 411 -16.37 -84.38 17.73
N ALA A 412 -16.97 -84.96 18.79
CA ALA A 412 -17.79 -86.14 18.67
C ALA A 412 -19.09 -85.87 17.88
N GLY A 413 -19.71 -84.69 18.01
CA GLY A 413 -20.91 -84.33 17.30
C GLY A 413 -20.68 -83.92 15.82
N ASN A 414 -19.55 -83.27 15.55
CA ASN A 414 -19.19 -82.83 14.21
C ASN A 414 -17.68 -82.85 13.97
N ILE A 415 -17.19 -83.90 13.34
CA ILE A 415 -15.75 -84.10 13.09
C ILE A 415 -15.20 -83.12 12.06
N SER A 416 -16.05 -82.64 11.17
CA SER A 416 -15.66 -81.64 10.18
C SER A 416 -15.56 -80.21 10.76
N GLY A 417 -16.11 -80.00 11.94
CA GLY A 417 -16.05 -78.72 12.67
C GLY A 417 -14.85 -78.62 13.62
N VAL A 418 -13.95 -79.56 13.60
CA VAL A 418 -12.76 -79.54 14.45
C VAL A 418 -11.78 -78.50 13.91
N ASN A 419 -11.27 -77.64 14.78
CA ASN A 419 -10.33 -76.58 14.38
C ASN A 419 -9.03 -77.16 13.82
N ALA A 420 -8.34 -76.37 12.98
CA ALA A 420 -7.05 -76.69 12.39
C ALA A 420 -6.02 -77.21 13.44
N GLY A 421 -5.09 -78.03 13.02
CA GLY A 421 -4.04 -78.62 13.85
C GLY A 421 -4.02 -80.15 13.77
N LEU A 422 -3.09 -80.77 14.47
CA LEU A 422 -3.05 -82.22 14.62
C LEU A 422 -4.14 -82.64 15.58
N ASN A 423 -5.09 -83.44 15.13
CA ASN A 423 -6.19 -83.97 15.95
C ASN A 423 -6.15 -85.49 15.87
N ILE A 424 -5.87 -86.15 16.96
CA ILE A 424 -5.85 -87.63 17.06
C ILE A 424 -6.98 -88.06 18.01
N GLY A 425 -7.97 -88.72 17.46
CA GLY A 425 -9.11 -89.21 18.22
C GLY A 425 -9.13 -90.75 18.31
N ILE A 426 -9.41 -91.32 19.48
CA ILE A 426 -9.70 -92.75 19.69
C ILE A 426 -11.19 -92.92 19.65
N VAL A 427 -11.74 -93.55 18.63
CA VAL A 427 -13.18 -93.75 18.42
C VAL A 427 -13.55 -95.18 18.85
N ARG A 428 -14.56 -95.35 19.70
CA ARG A 428 -15.10 -96.64 20.13
C ARG A 428 -16.49 -96.93 19.55
N GLY A 429 -16.73 -96.66 18.28
CA GLY A 429 -18.03 -96.80 17.66
C GLY A 429 -18.93 -95.53 17.75
N THR A 430 -20.20 -95.67 17.53
CA THR A 430 -21.19 -94.61 17.62
C THR A 430 -22.16 -94.83 18.81
N ILE A 431 -22.61 -93.76 19.42
CA ILE A 431 -23.60 -93.78 20.52
C ILE A 431 -24.77 -92.93 20.07
N ASP A 432 -25.98 -93.37 20.40
CA ASP A 432 -27.20 -92.58 20.20
C ASP A 432 -27.52 -91.84 21.52
N ILE A 433 -27.40 -90.49 21.46
CA ILE A 433 -27.71 -89.65 22.62
C ILE A 433 -29.12 -89.13 22.45
N PRO A 434 -30.04 -89.41 23.45
CA PRO A 434 -31.40 -88.89 23.36
C PRO A 434 -31.44 -87.34 23.20
N GLY A 435 -32.11 -86.87 22.16
CA GLY A 435 -32.19 -85.40 21.87
C GLY A 435 -31.06 -84.83 21.00
N VAL A 436 -29.98 -85.57 20.77
CA VAL A 436 -28.84 -85.13 19.97
C VAL A 436 -28.64 -86.00 18.70
N GLY A 437 -29.03 -87.33 18.83
CA GLY A 437 -28.86 -88.26 17.75
C GLY A 437 -27.54 -89.08 17.86
N LYS A 438 -27.18 -89.78 16.74
CA LYS A 438 -25.96 -90.59 16.68
C LYS A 438 -24.73 -89.76 16.63
N VAL A 439 -23.86 -89.86 17.63
CA VAL A 439 -22.55 -89.19 17.69
C VAL A 439 -21.42 -90.23 17.77
N LEU A 440 -20.22 -89.85 17.40
CA LEU A 440 -19.04 -90.70 17.55
C LEU A 440 -18.71 -90.87 19.06
N ASN A 441 -18.50 -92.12 19.52
CA ASN A 441 -17.98 -92.36 20.86
C ASN A 441 -16.44 -92.15 20.86
N LEU A 442 -16.05 -90.86 21.02
CA LEU A 442 -14.66 -90.46 21.12
C LEU A 442 -14.16 -90.71 22.53
N GLY A 443 -13.30 -91.71 22.69
CA GLY A 443 -12.76 -92.06 24.03
C GLY A 443 -11.59 -91.16 24.46
N ALA A 444 -10.86 -90.66 23.51
CA ALA A 444 -9.81 -89.69 23.75
C ALA A 444 -9.63 -88.74 22.52
N LEU A 445 -9.27 -87.53 22.78
CA LEU A 445 -8.88 -86.54 21.74
C LEU A 445 -7.59 -85.85 22.19
N ALA A 446 -6.51 -86.07 21.39
CA ALA A 446 -5.27 -85.34 21.56
C ALA A 446 -5.19 -84.29 20.46
N ARG A 447 -4.85 -83.09 20.87
CA ARG A 447 -4.68 -81.95 19.95
C ARG A 447 -3.29 -81.35 20.12
N ALA A 448 -2.69 -80.98 18.99
CA ALA A 448 -1.49 -80.15 18.97
C ALA A 448 -1.54 -79.21 17.78
N LEU A 449 -1.24 -77.97 18.05
CA LEU A 449 -1.15 -76.92 17.06
C LEU A 449 0.00 -75.97 17.41
N GLU A 450 0.79 -75.63 16.43
CA GLU A 450 1.71 -74.54 16.48
C GLU A 450 1.50 -73.72 15.20
N ALA A 451 1.12 -72.47 15.33
CA ALA A 451 0.90 -71.56 14.25
C ALA A 451 1.73 -70.30 14.48
N ASP A 452 2.56 -69.97 13.54
CA ASP A 452 3.39 -68.75 13.55
C ASP A 452 2.99 -67.89 12.34
N GLN A 453 2.44 -66.72 12.58
CA GLN A 453 2.02 -65.76 11.61
C GLN A 453 2.89 -64.50 11.75
N LYS A 454 3.59 -64.17 10.69
CA LYS A 454 4.44 -62.96 10.61
C LYS A 454 3.90 -62.03 9.56
N GLY A 455 3.66 -60.79 9.97
CA GLY A 455 3.26 -59.71 9.07
C GLY A 455 4.31 -58.60 9.06
N ASN A 456 4.59 -58.11 7.91
CA ASN A 456 5.43 -56.93 7.73
C ASN A 456 4.71 -55.97 6.75
N VAL A 457 4.33 -54.82 7.27
CA VAL A 457 3.66 -53.76 6.52
C VAL A 457 4.59 -52.54 6.45
N LEU A 458 4.91 -52.16 5.24
CA LEU A 458 5.72 -50.99 4.96
C LEU A 458 4.89 -50.00 4.12
N SER A 459 4.75 -48.80 4.57
CA SER A 459 4.05 -47.74 3.83
C SER A 459 4.90 -46.46 3.83
N THR A 460 5.07 -45.90 2.63
CA THR A 460 5.92 -44.70 2.44
C THR A 460 5.14 -43.58 1.75
N PRO A 461 4.17 -42.93 2.44
CA PRO A 461 3.51 -41.78 1.89
C PRO A 461 4.49 -40.61 1.76
N ASN A 462 4.36 -39.87 0.66
CA ASN A 462 5.18 -38.69 0.43
C ASN A 462 4.31 -37.55 -0.13
N ILE A 463 4.67 -36.32 0.19
CA ILE A 463 3.95 -35.14 -0.26
C ILE A 463 4.90 -33.97 -0.40
N LEU A 464 4.68 -33.15 -1.43
CA LEU A 464 5.34 -31.87 -1.62
C LEU A 464 4.37 -30.75 -1.27
N THR A 465 4.77 -29.85 -0.38
CA THR A 465 3.97 -28.70 0.01
C THR A 465 4.81 -27.44 0.10
N LEU A 466 4.18 -26.27 0.04
CA LEU A 466 4.83 -24.98 0.27
C LEU A 466 5.08 -24.74 1.76
N ASP A 467 6.07 -23.93 2.06
CA ASP A 467 6.33 -23.45 3.41
C ASP A 467 5.09 -22.74 4.02
N ASN A 468 4.74 -23.11 5.26
CA ASN A 468 3.55 -22.66 6.00
C ASN A 468 2.19 -23.03 5.34
N GLU A 469 2.15 -24.03 4.45
CA GLU A 469 0.89 -24.52 3.86
C GLU A 469 0.65 -25.98 4.23
N GLU A 470 -0.63 -26.34 4.48
CA GLU A 470 -1.01 -27.71 4.78
C GLU A 470 -1.09 -28.53 3.48
N GLY A 471 -0.27 -29.57 3.41
CA GLY A 471 -0.41 -30.64 2.42
C GLY A 471 -1.18 -31.81 3.00
N LYS A 472 -2.12 -32.38 2.26
CA LYS A 472 -2.91 -33.55 2.63
C LYS A 472 -2.89 -34.60 1.51
N ILE A 473 -2.55 -35.85 1.85
CA ILE A 473 -2.70 -37.01 0.99
C ILE A 473 -3.57 -38.05 1.66
N VAL A 474 -4.53 -38.61 0.94
CA VAL A 474 -5.41 -39.70 1.40
C VAL A 474 -5.31 -40.82 0.38
N ALA A 475 -4.94 -42.00 0.83
CA ALA A 475 -4.87 -43.22 0.01
C ALA A 475 -5.64 -44.33 0.70
N GLY A 476 -6.79 -44.73 0.16
CA GLY A 476 -7.64 -45.69 0.82
C GLY A 476 -8.94 -45.99 0.07
N GLN A 477 -9.89 -46.55 0.78
CA GLN A 477 -11.21 -46.92 0.28
C GLN A 477 -12.31 -46.16 1.02
N ASN A 478 -13.37 -45.80 0.32
CA ASN A 478 -14.54 -45.20 0.90
C ASN A 478 -15.53 -46.31 1.31
N VAL A 479 -15.68 -46.52 2.62
CA VAL A 479 -16.43 -47.63 3.19
C VAL A 479 -17.75 -47.12 3.78
N PRO A 480 -18.90 -47.77 3.48
CA PRO A 480 -20.18 -47.42 4.02
C PRO A 480 -20.35 -47.96 5.46
N PHE A 481 -20.74 -47.11 6.39
CA PHE A 481 -21.14 -47.46 7.77
C PHE A 481 -22.64 -47.25 7.92
N VAL A 482 -23.34 -48.27 8.44
CA VAL A 482 -24.77 -48.15 8.72
C VAL A 482 -24.93 -47.41 10.04
N THR A 483 -25.45 -46.19 10.02
CA THR A 483 -25.68 -45.36 11.21
C THR A 483 -27.06 -45.50 11.81
N GLY A 484 -27.98 -46.08 11.05
CA GLY A 484 -29.34 -46.37 11.55
C GLY A 484 -30.05 -47.39 10.66
N SER A 485 -30.76 -48.31 11.29
CA SER A 485 -31.66 -49.24 10.61
C SER A 485 -33.03 -49.20 11.32
N PHE A 486 -34.07 -48.95 10.59
CA PHE A 486 -35.42 -48.97 11.12
C PHE A 486 -36.15 -50.18 10.52
N THR A 487 -36.46 -51.17 11.38
CA THR A 487 -37.32 -52.32 11.03
C THR A 487 -38.60 -52.24 11.86
N GLN A 488 -39.70 -51.91 11.22
CA GLN A 488 -41.01 -51.98 11.87
C GLN A 488 -41.55 -53.41 11.76
N THR A 489 -41.71 -54.08 12.87
CA THR A 489 -42.39 -55.38 13.01
C THR A 489 -43.80 -55.14 13.49
N SER A 490 -44.75 -54.96 12.60
CA SER A 490 -46.19 -55.31 12.79
C SER A 490 -46.89 -55.20 11.46
N THR A 491 -47.36 -56.32 10.94
CA THR A 491 -48.40 -56.54 9.94
C THR A 491 -48.69 -55.36 9.00
N GLY A 492 -47.83 -55.12 8.03
CA GLY A 492 -48.05 -54.15 6.97
C GLY A 492 -46.76 -53.84 6.25
N SER A 493 -46.75 -53.87 4.94
CA SER A 493 -45.69 -53.59 3.99
C SER A 493 -44.39 -52.99 4.57
N THR A 494 -43.35 -53.79 4.74
CA THR A 494 -42.04 -53.42 5.31
C THR A 494 -41.16 -52.83 4.25
N ASN A 495 -40.92 -51.51 4.29
CA ASN A 495 -39.77 -50.91 3.66
C ASN A 495 -38.69 -50.68 4.71
N PRO A 496 -37.68 -51.54 4.77
CA PRO A 496 -36.55 -51.30 5.69
C PRO A 496 -35.78 -50.07 5.20
N PHE A 497 -35.65 -49.10 6.07
CA PHE A 497 -34.86 -47.88 5.81
C PHE A 497 -33.51 -47.98 6.52
N GLN A 498 -32.40 -47.82 5.76
CA GLN A 498 -31.04 -47.79 6.35
C GLN A 498 -30.38 -46.43 6.00
N THR A 499 -29.87 -45.80 7.02
CA THR A 499 -29.03 -44.62 6.84
C THR A 499 -27.56 -45.05 6.83
N VAL A 500 -26.85 -44.64 5.79
CA VAL A 500 -25.45 -45.03 5.55
C VAL A 500 -24.59 -43.78 5.53
N GLU A 501 -23.57 -43.73 6.39
CA GLU A 501 -22.50 -42.74 6.36
C GLU A 501 -21.27 -43.36 5.68
N ARG A 502 -20.65 -42.63 4.74
CA ARG A 502 -19.44 -43.10 4.09
C ARG A 502 -18.21 -42.44 4.72
N ARG A 503 -17.23 -43.26 5.10
CA ARG A 503 -15.96 -42.78 5.65
C ARG A 503 -14.78 -43.33 4.86
N ASP A 504 -13.79 -42.46 4.67
CA ASP A 504 -12.54 -42.88 4.04
C ASP A 504 -11.70 -43.66 5.03
N ILE A 505 -11.35 -44.88 4.64
CA ILE A 505 -10.50 -45.79 5.41
C ILE A 505 -9.25 -46.06 4.59
N GLY A 506 -8.09 -45.91 5.22
CA GLY A 506 -6.80 -46.07 4.59
C GLY A 506 -5.74 -45.23 5.30
N LEU A 507 -4.81 -44.71 4.54
CA LEU A 507 -3.71 -43.90 5.00
C LEU A 507 -4.05 -42.42 4.71
N THR A 508 -3.97 -41.59 5.74
CA THR A 508 -4.08 -40.13 5.65
C THR A 508 -2.85 -39.50 6.27
N LEU A 509 -2.14 -38.69 5.48
CA LEU A 509 -1.02 -37.88 5.94
C LEU A 509 -1.37 -36.41 5.71
N LYS A 510 -1.28 -35.59 6.75
CA LYS A 510 -1.35 -34.13 6.69
C LYS A 510 -0.07 -33.57 7.28
N VAL A 511 0.55 -32.64 6.58
CA VAL A 511 1.80 -32.03 7.02
C VAL A 511 1.76 -30.53 6.74
N THR A 512 2.15 -29.74 7.75
CA THR A 512 2.37 -28.30 7.61
C THR A 512 3.83 -28.03 7.98
N PRO A 513 4.71 -27.81 7.00
CA PRO A 513 6.10 -27.48 7.27
C PRO A 513 6.26 -25.99 7.53
N GLN A 514 7.25 -25.65 8.34
CA GLN A 514 7.75 -24.28 8.55
C GLN A 514 9.27 -24.32 8.51
N VAL A 515 9.85 -23.68 7.48
CA VAL A 515 11.29 -23.70 7.27
C VAL A 515 11.94 -22.53 8.01
N ALA A 516 12.92 -22.82 8.86
CA ALA A 516 13.73 -21.81 9.53
C ALA A 516 14.97 -21.44 8.67
N GLU A 517 15.52 -20.24 8.92
CA GLU A 517 16.69 -19.75 8.16
C GLU A 517 17.93 -20.69 8.26
N GLY A 518 18.06 -21.43 9.35
CA GLY A 518 19.16 -22.39 9.58
C GLY A 518 19.05 -23.72 8.81
N GLY A 519 18.00 -23.93 8.01
CA GLY A 519 17.76 -25.20 7.30
C GLY A 519 16.98 -26.22 8.12
N THR A 520 16.65 -25.95 9.37
CA THR A 520 15.74 -26.76 10.21
C THR A 520 14.30 -26.57 9.75
N VAL A 521 13.53 -27.64 9.76
CA VAL A 521 12.11 -27.64 9.40
C VAL A 521 11.28 -28.03 10.61
N LYS A 522 10.40 -27.15 11.05
CA LYS A 522 9.36 -27.49 12.02
C LYS A 522 8.18 -28.08 11.25
N LEU A 523 7.82 -29.31 11.60
CA LEU A 523 6.77 -30.06 10.94
C LEU A 523 5.63 -30.31 11.91
N LYS A 524 4.43 -29.82 11.58
CA LYS A 524 3.21 -30.28 12.23
C LYS A 524 2.66 -31.41 11.38
N VAL A 525 2.60 -32.62 11.95
CA VAL A 525 2.24 -33.85 11.25
C VAL A 525 1.04 -34.47 11.90
N PHE A 526 0.07 -34.85 11.09
CA PHE A 526 -1.03 -35.73 11.43
C PHE A 526 -1.00 -36.90 10.48
N LEU A 527 -0.80 -38.09 11.04
CA LEU A 527 -0.79 -39.36 10.33
C LEU A 527 -1.89 -40.25 10.90
N GLU A 528 -2.71 -40.79 10.01
CA GLU A 528 -3.74 -41.77 10.35
C GLU A 528 -3.64 -42.96 9.38
N VAL A 529 -3.58 -44.15 9.95
CA VAL A 529 -3.68 -45.41 9.22
C VAL A 529 -4.87 -46.17 9.76
N SER A 530 -5.83 -46.41 8.89
CA SER A 530 -7.04 -47.16 9.25
C SER A 530 -7.24 -48.35 8.29
N SER A 531 -7.71 -49.43 8.79
CA SER A 531 -8.03 -50.66 8.04
C SER A 531 -9.30 -51.33 8.51
N VAL A 532 -10.05 -51.89 7.60
CA VAL A 532 -11.24 -52.69 7.95
C VAL A 532 -10.79 -54.08 8.34
N VAL A 533 -11.26 -54.54 9.50
CA VAL A 533 -11.06 -55.93 9.94
C VAL A 533 -12.06 -56.82 9.16
N PRO A 534 -11.59 -57.84 8.42
CA PRO A 534 -12.49 -58.78 7.78
C PRO A 534 -13.29 -59.54 8.84
N THR A 535 -14.60 -59.31 8.87
CA THR A 535 -15.50 -60.02 9.77
C THR A 535 -15.60 -61.47 9.34
N SER A 536 -15.28 -62.41 10.25
CA SER A 536 -15.53 -63.82 9.98
C SER A 536 -17.03 -64.07 9.81
N THR A 537 -17.41 -64.93 8.88
CA THR A 537 -18.78 -65.30 8.49
C THR A 537 -19.68 -65.75 9.64
N ALA A 538 -19.12 -65.96 10.84
CA ALA A 538 -19.84 -66.42 12.01
C ALA A 538 -20.56 -65.32 12.81
N VAL A 539 -20.18 -64.05 12.58
CA VAL A 539 -20.83 -62.91 13.25
C VAL A 539 -21.58 -62.10 12.17
N LYS A 540 -22.90 -62.22 12.14
CA LYS A 540 -23.75 -61.31 11.34
C LYS A 540 -23.78 -59.92 12.02
N SER A 541 -22.65 -59.29 12.16
CA SER A 541 -22.58 -57.93 12.63
C SER A 541 -22.83 -57.00 11.45
N VAL A 542 -23.81 -56.16 11.58
CA VAL A 542 -24.15 -55.10 10.61
C VAL A 542 -23.07 -54.00 10.63
N ASP A 543 -22.21 -54.02 11.66
CA ASP A 543 -21.16 -53.02 11.88
C ASP A 543 -19.78 -53.53 11.44
N LEU A 544 -19.10 -52.68 10.69
CA LEU A 544 -17.70 -52.90 10.26
C LEU A 544 -16.78 -52.47 11.41
N ILE A 545 -15.88 -53.37 11.80
CA ILE A 545 -14.84 -53.03 12.79
C ILE A 545 -13.64 -52.47 12.04
N THR A 546 -13.15 -51.34 12.48
CA THR A 546 -11.95 -50.72 11.93
C THR A 546 -10.83 -50.64 12.94
N ASN A 547 -9.64 -50.99 12.51
CA ASN A 547 -8.41 -50.70 13.25
C ASN A 547 -7.94 -49.30 12.84
N LYS A 548 -7.67 -48.44 13.85
CA LYS A 548 -7.20 -47.09 13.64
C LYS A 548 -5.91 -46.85 14.43
N ARG A 549 -4.90 -46.31 13.76
CA ARG A 549 -3.66 -45.85 14.35
C ARG A 549 -3.47 -44.40 13.93
N SER A 550 -3.31 -43.48 14.86
CA SER A 550 -3.12 -42.06 14.57
C SER A 550 -2.00 -41.48 15.41
N VAL A 551 -1.20 -40.64 14.78
CA VAL A 551 -0.12 -39.89 15.41
C VAL A 551 -0.29 -38.43 15.03
N GLU A 552 -0.39 -37.55 15.99
CA GLU A 552 -0.35 -36.11 15.80
C GLU A 552 0.79 -35.54 16.65
N ASN A 553 1.73 -34.87 15.99
CA ASN A 553 2.90 -34.33 16.67
C ASN A 553 3.46 -33.11 15.92
N THR A 554 4.22 -32.31 16.67
CA THR A 554 5.01 -31.20 16.09
C THR A 554 6.47 -31.46 16.41
N VAL A 555 7.27 -31.65 15.38
CA VAL A 555 8.70 -31.99 15.50
C VAL A 555 9.57 -30.99 14.75
N LEU A 556 10.79 -30.83 15.22
CA LEU A 556 11.83 -30.05 14.57
C LEU A 556 12.86 -31.01 14.00
N VAL A 557 13.14 -30.90 12.70
CA VAL A 557 14.02 -31.83 11.97
C VAL A 557 14.92 -31.05 11.03
N ASP A 558 16.18 -31.43 10.94
CA ASP A 558 17.09 -30.85 9.97
C ASP A 558 16.83 -31.37 8.55
N ASP A 559 17.15 -30.56 7.55
CA ASP A 559 16.99 -30.92 6.15
C ASP A 559 17.67 -32.24 5.79
N GLY A 560 16.91 -33.17 5.23
CA GLY A 560 17.37 -34.52 4.81
C GLY A 560 17.57 -35.52 5.96
N GLN A 561 17.42 -35.14 7.22
CA GLN A 561 17.54 -36.06 8.36
C GLN A 561 16.25 -36.85 8.60
N MET A 562 16.39 -38.08 9.06
CA MET A 562 15.27 -38.93 9.44
C MET A 562 15.07 -38.87 10.97
N VAL A 563 13.84 -38.64 11.39
CA VAL A 563 13.45 -38.61 12.82
C VAL A 563 12.33 -39.60 13.10
N VAL A 564 12.34 -40.24 14.25
CA VAL A 564 11.22 -41.04 14.77
C VAL A 564 10.19 -40.09 15.39
N ILE A 565 8.97 -40.07 14.86
CA ILE A 565 7.89 -39.23 15.39
C ILE A 565 7.00 -39.96 16.40
N GLY A 566 7.01 -41.26 16.35
CA GLY A 566 6.26 -42.10 17.29
C GLY A 566 6.38 -43.57 16.98
N GLY A 567 5.96 -44.38 17.95
CA GLY A 567 5.93 -45.83 17.79
C GLY A 567 5.10 -46.49 18.89
N LEU A 568 4.76 -47.74 18.65
CA LEU A 568 4.06 -48.61 19.61
C LEU A 568 4.71 -49.98 19.58
N ILE A 569 5.07 -50.48 20.75
CA ILE A 569 5.49 -51.86 20.95
C ILE A 569 4.45 -52.51 21.85
N LEU A 570 3.74 -53.49 21.30
CA LEU A 570 2.75 -54.29 22.01
C LEU A 570 3.25 -55.73 22.03
N ASP A 571 3.30 -56.34 23.22
CA ASP A 571 3.61 -57.73 23.44
C ASP A 571 2.53 -58.30 24.38
N ASP A 572 1.49 -58.91 23.82
CA ASP A 572 0.37 -59.50 24.55
C ASP A 572 0.58 -61.01 24.61
N SER A 573 0.76 -61.54 25.79
CA SER A 573 0.95 -62.97 26.01
C SER A 573 -0.16 -63.51 26.89
N LYS A 574 -0.98 -64.39 26.32
CA LYS A 574 -2.07 -65.09 26.98
C LYS A 574 -1.72 -66.54 27.13
N ASN A 575 -1.59 -67.01 28.34
CA ASN A 575 -1.37 -68.39 28.67
C ASN A 575 -2.59 -68.93 29.43
N ASN A 576 -3.29 -69.87 28.84
CA ASN A 576 -4.43 -70.53 29.48
C ASN A 576 -4.09 -72.01 29.72
N ASP A 577 -4.09 -72.40 30.98
CA ASP A 577 -3.80 -73.77 31.43
C ASP A 577 -5.05 -74.34 32.13
N SER A 578 -5.69 -75.25 31.44
CA SER A 578 -6.87 -75.96 31.97
C SER A 578 -6.45 -77.38 32.34
N LYS A 579 -6.60 -77.77 33.58
CA LYS A 579 -6.16 -79.08 34.10
C LYS A 579 -7.17 -79.69 35.02
N VAL A 580 -7.14 -81.01 35.11
CA VAL A 580 -7.87 -81.72 36.14
C VAL A 580 -7.08 -81.59 37.46
N PRO A 581 -7.71 -81.06 38.58
CA PRO A 581 -7.01 -80.91 39.82
C PRO A 581 -6.40 -82.22 40.28
N LEU A 582 -5.21 -82.17 40.90
CA LEU A 582 -4.41 -83.29 41.36
C LEU A 582 -3.81 -84.15 40.23
N LEU A 583 -4.57 -84.59 39.24
CA LEU A 583 -4.07 -85.43 38.11
C LEU A 583 -3.19 -84.64 37.13
N GLY A 584 -3.56 -83.40 36.89
CA GLY A 584 -2.78 -82.56 36.02
C GLY A 584 -1.46 -82.04 36.58
N ASP A 585 -1.24 -82.19 37.87
CA ASP A 585 -0.01 -81.78 38.59
C ASP A 585 1.03 -82.88 38.70
N ILE A 586 0.70 -84.07 38.31
CA ILE A 586 1.64 -85.22 38.38
C ILE A 586 2.75 -85.04 37.33
N PRO A 587 4.02 -85.09 37.73
CA PRO A 587 5.12 -85.01 36.83
C PRO A 587 5.07 -86.13 35.75
N PHE A 588 5.39 -85.82 34.48
CA PHE A 588 5.35 -86.67 33.29
C PHE A 588 3.94 -87.10 32.85
N ILE A 589 3.06 -87.62 33.70
CA ILE A 589 1.72 -88.07 33.33
C ILE A 589 0.70 -86.95 33.31
N GLY A 590 0.91 -85.87 34.07
CA GLY A 590 -0.03 -84.78 34.18
C GLY A 590 -0.38 -84.13 32.84
N ASN A 591 0.48 -84.17 31.83
CA ASN A 591 0.21 -83.65 30.49
C ASN A 591 -0.95 -84.41 29.79
N LEU A 592 -1.30 -85.60 30.22
CA LEU A 592 -2.45 -86.34 29.67
C LEU A 592 -3.78 -85.80 30.21
N PHE A 593 -3.76 -84.93 31.27
CA PHE A 593 -4.92 -84.34 31.93
C PHE A 593 -4.91 -82.82 31.91
N LYS A 594 -4.15 -82.28 30.98
CA LYS A 594 -4.01 -80.86 30.75
C LYS A 594 -4.37 -80.47 29.32
N TYR A 595 -4.86 -79.22 29.19
CA TYR A 595 -5.03 -78.53 27.91
C TYR A 595 -4.44 -77.14 28.08
N GLN A 596 -3.43 -76.83 27.26
CA GLN A 596 -2.68 -75.61 27.34
C GLN A 596 -2.82 -74.86 26.01
N THR A 597 -3.12 -73.58 26.09
CA THR A 597 -3.14 -72.67 24.96
C THR A 597 -2.27 -71.48 25.29
N LYS A 598 -1.32 -71.22 24.44
CA LYS A 598 -0.45 -70.02 24.50
C LYS A 598 -0.62 -69.22 23.25
N ASN A 599 -1.08 -67.98 23.44
CA ASN A 599 -1.14 -66.99 22.36
C ASN A 599 -0.21 -65.85 22.71
N ARG A 600 0.65 -65.50 21.82
CA ARG A 600 1.52 -64.34 21.94
C ARG A 600 1.41 -63.48 20.69
N ASP A 601 0.84 -62.30 20.83
CA ASP A 601 0.68 -61.28 19.80
C ASP A 601 1.66 -60.16 20.02
N LYS A 602 2.62 -60.01 19.12
CA LYS A 602 3.63 -58.96 19.18
C LYS A 602 3.44 -58.02 18.01
N THR A 603 3.30 -56.74 18.27
CA THR A 603 3.19 -55.72 17.25
C THR A 603 4.17 -54.61 17.54
N ASN A 604 5.04 -54.34 16.60
CA ASN A 604 5.97 -53.20 16.67
C ASN A 604 5.60 -52.26 15.52
N LEU A 605 5.13 -51.06 15.88
CA LEU A 605 4.86 -49.98 14.97
C LEU A 605 5.89 -48.86 15.17
N MET A 606 6.53 -48.43 14.10
CA MET A 606 7.43 -47.29 14.14
C MET A 606 7.09 -46.34 13.00
N VAL A 607 7.09 -45.05 13.27
CA VAL A 607 6.82 -44.00 12.30
C VAL A 607 8.01 -43.05 12.23
N PHE A 608 8.59 -42.97 11.05
CA PHE A 608 9.71 -42.09 10.74
C PHE A 608 9.27 -41.00 9.81
N LEU A 609 9.93 -39.86 9.85
CA LEU A 609 9.70 -38.72 9.00
C LEU A 609 11.02 -38.15 8.49
N ARG A 610 11.04 -37.74 7.24
CA ARG A 610 12.20 -37.16 6.58
C ARG A 610 11.77 -35.98 5.69
N PRO A 611 12.13 -34.75 6.03
CA PRO A 611 11.89 -33.59 5.18
C PRO A 611 13.08 -33.35 4.22
N TYR A 612 12.79 -32.79 3.05
CA TYR A 612 13.76 -32.23 2.11
C TYR A 612 13.31 -30.83 1.71
N VAL A 613 14.17 -29.84 1.90
CA VAL A 613 13.88 -28.44 1.57
C VAL A 613 14.35 -28.15 0.15
N LEU A 614 13.41 -27.84 -0.72
CA LEU A 614 13.66 -27.50 -2.12
C LEU A 614 13.60 -25.98 -2.30
N ARG A 615 14.75 -25.34 -2.34
CA ARG A 615 14.85 -23.89 -2.54
C ARG A 615 14.93 -23.52 -4.02
N ASP A 616 15.48 -24.41 -4.84
CA ASP A 616 15.71 -24.21 -6.26
C ASP A 616 14.84 -25.13 -7.12
N GLY A 617 14.44 -24.63 -8.29
CA GLY A 617 13.70 -25.44 -9.27
C GLY A 617 14.49 -26.64 -9.80
N LYS A 618 15.82 -26.55 -9.83
CA LYS A 618 16.69 -27.66 -10.28
C LYS A 618 16.62 -28.85 -9.32
N ALA A 619 16.68 -28.58 -7.99
CA ALA A 619 16.55 -29.62 -6.97
C ALA A 619 15.18 -30.32 -7.03
N ALA A 620 14.10 -29.55 -7.26
CA ALA A 620 12.77 -30.11 -7.44
C ALA A 620 12.66 -31.00 -8.68
N THR A 621 13.26 -30.59 -9.80
CA THR A 621 13.28 -31.38 -11.05
C THR A 621 14.08 -32.67 -10.89
N GLN A 622 15.22 -32.61 -10.21
CA GLN A 622 16.06 -33.79 -9.94
C GLN A 622 15.31 -34.78 -9.06
N LEU A 623 14.73 -34.35 -7.93
CA LEU A 623 13.95 -35.23 -7.06
C LEU A 623 12.79 -35.89 -7.80
N THR A 624 12.08 -35.11 -8.62
CA THR A 624 10.97 -35.63 -9.43
C THR A 624 11.45 -36.68 -10.43
N GLY A 625 12.59 -36.44 -11.09
CA GLY A 625 13.20 -37.38 -12.01
C GLY A 625 13.60 -38.70 -11.33
N GLU A 626 14.27 -38.63 -10.17
CA GLU A 626 14.65 -39.79 -9.38
C GLU A 626 13.44 -40.63 -8.96
N ARG A 627 12.35 -39.99 -8.52
CA ARG A 627 11.12 -40.70 -8.13
C ARG A 627 10.38 -41.31 -9.33
N TYR A 628 10.37 -40.59 -10.45
CA TYR A 628 9.79 -41.12 -11.70
C TYR A 628 10.55 -42.36 -12.21
N ASP A 629 11.87 -42.29 -12.21
CA ASP A 629 12.71 -43.41 -12.63
C ASP A 629 12.59 -44.61 -11.68
N TYR A 630 12.48 -44.34 -10.36
CA TYR A 630 12.21 -45.39 -9.36
C TYR A 630 10.90 -46.14 -9.67
N ILE A 631 9.79 -45.41 -9.83
CA ILE A 631 8.48 -46.04 -10.15
C ILE A 631 8.51 -46.79 -11.46
N ARG A 632 9.20 -46.26 -12.48
CA ARG A 632 9.37 -46.92 -13.76
C ARG A 632 10.16 -48.21 -13.65
N ASN A 633 11.22 -48.24 -12.86
CA ASN A 633 12.03 -49.42 -12.61
C ASN A 633 11.24 -50.50 -11.86
N GLU A 634 10.48 -50.14 -10.83
CA GLU A 634 9.57 -51.04 -10.11
C GLU A 634 8.52 -51.64 -11.05
N GLN A 635 7.90 -50.80 -11.88
CA GLN A 635 6.94 -51.24 -12.89
C GLN A 635 7.59 -52.25 -13.88
N GLY A 636 8.83 -51.98 -14.28
CA GLY A 636 9.60 -52.90 -15.12
C GLY A 636 9.98 -54.20 -14.42
N ALA A 637 10.20 -54.18 -13.09
CA ALA A 637 10.46 -55.39 -12.31
C ALA A 637 9.22 -56.29 -12.21
N VAL A 638 8.06 -55.71 -11.90
CA VAL A 638 6.76 -56.42 -11.84
C VAL A 638 6.40 -57.04 -13.19
N LEU A 639 6.66 -56.36 -14.29
CA LEU A 639 6.41 -56.91 -15.65
C LEU A 639 7.31 -58.09 -15.94
N ARG A 640 8.60 -58.05 -15.57
CA ARG A 640 9.54 -59.17 -15.76
C ARG A 640 9.20 -60.38 -14.88
N GLU A 641 8.71 -60.18 -13.67
CA GLU A 641 8.26 -61.26 -12.80
C GLU A 641 7.03 -61.96 -13.38
N ASN A 642 6.10 -61.21 -13.98
CA ASN A 642 4.93 -61.78 -14.67
C ASN A 642 5.28 -62.53 -15.97
N GLU A 643 6.40 -62.20 -16.63
CA GLU A 643 6.90 -62.95 -17.80
C GLU A 643 7.38 -64.37 -17.45
N ALA A 644 7.79 -64.59 -16.20
CA ALA A 644 8.19 -65.91 -15.70
C ALA A 644 7.00 -66.86 -15.39
N SER A 645 5.76 -66.39 -15.54
CA SER A 645 4.54 -67.17 -15.29
C SER A 645 4.20 -68.04 -16.46
N LEU A 646 3.63 -69.24 -16.20
CA LEU A 646 3.09 -70.15 -17.20
C LEU A 646 1.88 -69.63 -17.99
N LEU A 647 1.33 -68.48 -17.53
CA LEU A 647 0.24 -67.78 -18.19
C LEU A 647 0.80 -66.73 -19.16
N PRO A 648 0.11 -66.45 -20.29
CA PRO A 648 0.58 -65.45 -21.24
C PRO A 648 0.69 -64.09 -20.57
N PRO A 649 1.78 -63.32 -20.81
CA PRO A 649 1.98 -62.06 -20.17
C PRO A 649 0.86 -61.06 -20.57
N MET A 650 0.14 -60.55 -19.59
CA MET A 650 -0.78 -59.47 -19.80
C MET A 650 0.03 -58.15 -19.76
N GLY A 651 0.23 -57.58 -20.97
CA GLY A 651 0.91 -56.29 -21.09
C GLY A 651 0.17 -55.22 -20.29
N GLY A 652 0.83 -54.69 -19.25
CA GLY A 652 0.32 -53.56 -18.46
C GLY A 652 0.75 -52.22 -19.06
N PRO A 653 0.10 -51.13 -18.67
CA PRO A 653 0.52 -49.78 -19.06
C PRO A 653 1.92 -49.49 -18.53
N GLN A 654 2.80 -48.97 -19.39
CA GLN A 654 4.16 -48.57 -19.01
C GLN A 654 4.30 -47.06 -19.01
N LEU A 655 5.00 -46.54 -18.00
CA LEU A 655 5.35 -45.13 -17.96
C LEU A 655 6.31 -44.78 -19.12
N PRO A 656 6.07 -43.67 -19.86
CA PRO A 656 6.97 -43.24 -20.92
C PRO A 656 8.38 -42.96 -20.39
N ALA A 657 9.39 -43.01 -21.25
CA ALA A 657 10.72 -42.57 -20.86
C ALA A 657 10.69 -41.07 -20.52
N THR A 658 11.41 -40.68 -19.46
CA THR A 658 11.59 -39.24 -19.16
C THR A 658 12.11 -38.54 -20.41
N PRO A 659 11.45 -37.44 -20.87
CA PRO A 659 12.01 -36.67 -21.96
C PRO A 659 13.38 -36.13 -21.50
N SER A 660 14.44 -36.57 -22.20
CA SER A 660 15.77 -36.06 -21.93
C SER A 660 15.78 -34.55 -22.12
N THR A 661 16.00 -33.79 -21.03
CA THR A 661 16.18 -32.34 -21.03
C THR A 661 17.51 -31.96 -21.71
N SER A 662 17.67 -32.28 -22.98
CA SER A 662 18.82 -31.85 -23.73
C SER A 662 18.43 -31.64 -25.19
N THR A 663 17.77 -30.53 -25.45
CA THR A 663 17.99 -29.71 -26.66
C THR A 663 17.05 -28.49 -26.54
N PRO A 664 17.56 -27.27 -26.42
CA PRO A 664 16.71 -26.09 -26.61
C PRO A 664 16.15 -26.14 -28.04
N PRO A 665 14.89 -25.78 -28.26
CA PRO A 665 14.35 -25.73 -29.61
C PRO A 665 15.20 -24.77 -30.45
N PRO A 666 15.46 -25.08 -31.74
CA PRO A 666 16.20 -24.19 -32.61
C PRO A 666 15.49 -22.85 -32.67
N ALA A 667 16.26 -21.76 -32.48
CA ALA A 667 15.78 -20.38 -32.58
C ALA A 667 15.03 -20.21 -33.91
N PRO A 668 13.87 -19.52 -33.89
CA PRO A 668 13.14 -19.25 -35.12
C PRO A 668 14.05 -18.46 -36.08
N THR A 669 14.36 -19.05 -37.21
CA THR A 669 15.03 -18.38 -38.33
C THR A 669 14.17 -17.19 -38.75
N ALA A 670 14.67 -15.99 -38.51
CA ALA A 670 14.09 -14.76 -39.02
C ALA A 670 14.03 -14.82 -40.55
N LYS A 671 12.82 -14.70 -41.08
CA LYS A 671 12.56 -14.40 -42.50
C LYS A 671 12.38 -12.89 -42.65
#